data_c300c5662fe9302976d2883c9dc2e3ad
#
_entry.id   c300c5662fe9302976d2883c9dc2e3ad
#
_cell.length_a   1.000
_cell.length_b   1.000
_cell.length_c   1.000
_cell.angle_alpha   90.00
_cell.angle_beta   90.00
_cell.angle_gamma   90.00
#
_symmetry.space_group_name_H-M   'P 1'
#
loop_
_entity.id
_entity.type
_entity.pdbx_description
1 polymer ?
#
loop_
_entity_poly.entity_id
_entity_poly.type
_entity_poly.pdbx_seq_one_letter_code
_entity_poly.pdbx_strand_id
1 'polypeptide(L)'
;MSPRPSAYAPPRRTRGAAAAVALGAIFASSLSLVTAPTAVAAETLLSQGKPATASSQEGEGLSAAAAVDGNLTSTRWASQWRDAEWIQVDLGAVQNLSRVVLTWEGAYGKSYEIQVSDNGTDWRTAKTVTGGDGGTDELTISASGRYVRMNGLVRANGYGYSLWEFQVYGSSGGTVPGPGGAVRVAGSQGNWQLTVGGQPYTVKGLTWGPSFADAPKYMPDVKSMGVNTIRTWGTDASSKPLLDTAAANGIRVVNGFWLQPGGGPGSGGCVNYVTDAAYKSNMLTEFAKWVDTYKSHPATLMWNVGNESVLGLQNCYSGTELEAQRNAYTTFVNDVAKKIHSIDPDHPVTSTDAWTGAWPYYKRNAPDLDLYSMNSYGDICGVRQDWEQGGYNKPYIITETGPAGEWEVPNDVNGIPDQKTDVQTAEGYTKAWNCITGHQGVALGATMFHYGIEHDFGGIWFNLLPDGLKRLSYYAVKKAYTGSTSGDNTPPVISNMTVSSATQAPAGGEFTVRADITDPQNDPLTYKIFLSGNYANGDKRLVEAQWRSTGNGTFAVTAPEKLGVWKVYIQAEDGRGNAGIETKSVKVVAPPVTGTNIALTRPTTASSFQASYGDCPCAPGLATDGKDGTRWASDWSDPQWIQVDLGAPKPIRTLQLVWDAAYAKSYEVQVSDDGNNWRTIHTTTTGNGDVDTINASTTARHVRLNLTARGTGWGYSLHEFGIYS
;
A
#
# COMPACT_ATOMS: atom_id res chain seq x y z
N MET A 1 24.71 -9.08 10.22
CA MET A 1 23.21 -9.11 10.35
C MET A 1 22.89 -8.75 11.77
N SER A 2 22.25 -7.62 11.99
CA SER A 2 21.66 -7.35 13.30
C SER A 2 20.51 -8.34 13.50
N PRO A 3 20.28 -8.85 14.71
CA PRO A 3 19.15 -9.73 14.95
C PRO A 3 17.87 -8.97 14.61
N ARG A 4 16.99 -9.57 13.82
CA ARG A 4 15.64 -9.08 13.58
C ARG A 4 14.95 -8.95 14.94
N PRO A 5 14.32 -7.82 15.28
CA PRO A 5 13.45 -7.79 16.44
C PRO A 5 12.30 -8.78 16.18
N SER A 6 12.10 -9.69 17.11
CA SER A 6 10.94 -10.57 17.17
C SER A 6 9.69 -9.73 17.03
N ALA A 7 8.83 -10.05 16.09
CA ALA A 7 7.55 -9.40 15.91
C ALA A 7 6.77 -9.49 17.24
N TYR A 8 6.47 -8.34 17.83
CA TYR A 8 5.69 -8.25 19.06
C TYR A 8 4.23 -8.55 18.70
N ALA A 9 3.79 -9.78 19.00
CA ALA A 9 2.38 -10.07 19.11
C ALA A 9 1.89 -9.50 20.44
N PRO A 10 0.78 -8.76 20.50
CA PRO A 10 0.22 -8.31 21.77
C PRO A 10 -0.14 -9.52 22.63
N PRO A 11 -0.06 -9.43 23.97
CA PRO A 11 -0.30 -10.58 24.83
C PRO A 11 -1.74 -11.09 24.65
N ARG A 12 -1.87 -12.35 24.28
CA ARG A 12 -3.16 -13.06 24.23
C ARG A 12 -3.74 -13.12 25.63
N ARG A 13 -4.85 -12.40 25.86
CA ARG A 13 -5.67 -12.60 27.06
C ARG A 13 -6.42 -13.93 26.92
N THR A 14 -6.08 -14.89 27.74
CA THR A 14 -6.84 -16.13 27.92
C THR A 14 -8.21 -15.80 28.52
N ARG A 15 -9.28 -16.04 27.78
CA ARG A 15 -10.65 -16.00 28.30
C ARG A 15 -10.98 -17.34 28.93
N GLY A 16 -11.22 -17.34 30.26
CA GLY A 16 -11.84 -18.44 30.93
C GLY A 16 -13.31 -18.57 30.51
N ALA A 17 -13.70 -19.76 30.07
CA ALA A 17 -15.07 -20.09 29.76
C ALA A 17 -15.84 -20.36 31.05
N ALA A 18 -16.92 -19.58 31.28
CA ALA A 18 -17.98 -19.95 32.22
C ALA A 18 -19.23 -20.26 31.38
N ALA A 19 -19.62 -21.53 31.39
CA ALA A 19 -20.85 -21.99 30.80
C ALA A 19 -22.04 -21.68 31.74
N ALA A 20 -23.06 -20.99 31.19
CA ALA A 20 -24.38 -20.95 31.81
C ALA A 20 -25.42 -21.34 30.77
N VAL A 21 -26.09 -22.46 31.02
CA VAL A 21 -27.25 -22.96 30.26
C VAL A 21 -28.50 -22.23 30.74
N ALA A 22 -29.25 -21.64 29.83
CA ALA A 22 -30.66 -21.28 30.09
C ALA A 22 -31.48 -21.56 28.83
N LEU A 23 -32.43 -22.50 28.94
CA LEU A 23 -33.52 -22.75 27.99
C LEU A 23 -34.57 -21.61 28.10
N GLY A 24 -35.14 -21.26 26.95
CA GLY A 24 -36.35 -20.41 26.95
C GLY A 24 -36.83 -19.97 25.57
N ALA A 25 -37.84 -20.72 25.07
CA ALA A 25 -38.96 -20.33 24.22
C ALA A 25 -38.79 -19.46 22.96
N ILE A 26 -39.11 -20.11 21.84
CA ILE A 26 -39.32 -19.58 20.49
C ILE A 26 -40.59 -18.74 20.47
N PHE A 27 -40.52 -17.45 20.11
CA PHE A 27 -41.57 -16.67 19.51
C PHE A 27 -41.10 -16.13 18.17
N ALA A 28 -41.69 -16.68 17.10
CA ALA A 28 -41.52 -16.16 15.76
C ALA A 28 -42.36 -14.87 15.61
N SER A 29 -41.67 -13.73 15.55
CA SER A 29 -42.24 -12.47 15.10
C SER A 29 -41.59 -12.11 13.76
N SER A 30 -42.37 -12.18 12.71
CA SER A 30 -42.00 -11.70 11.36
C SER A 30 -41.79 -10.19 11.39
N LEU A 31 -40.56 -9.75 11.48
CA LEU A 31 -40.18 -8.36 11.30
C LEU A 31 -39.97 -8.10 9.81
N SER A 32 -40.95 -7.43 9.18
CA SER A 32 -40.79 -6.87 7.84
C SER A 32 -39.68 -5.82 7.88
N LEU A 33 -38.52 -6.11 7.24
CA LEU A 33 -37.54 -5.08 6.98
C LEU A 33 -38.12 -4.06 6.00
N VAL A 34 -38.56 -2.93 6.54
CA VAL A 34 -38.74 -1.71 5.75
C VAL A 34 -37.32 -1.19 5.48
N THR A 35 -36.80 -1.44 4.29
CA THR A 35 -35.58 -0.77 3.77
C THR A 35 -35.95 0.72 3.65
N ALA A 36 -35.40 1.54 4.53
CA ALA A 36 -35.44 2.98 4.34
C ALA A 36 -34.74 3.29 3.00
N PRO A 37 -35.33 4.07 2.11
CA PRO A 37 -34.66 4.49 0.90
C PRO A 37 -33.43 5.32 1.31
N THR A 38 -32.26 4.97 0.80
CA THR A 38 -31.08 5.84 0.81
C THR A 38 -31.54 7.17 0.23
N ALA A 39 -31.52 8.23 1.02
CA ALA A 39 -31.78 9.57 0.54
C ALA A 39 -30.69 9.93 -0.48
N VAL A 40 -30.95 9.75 -1.77
CA VAL A 40 -30.22 10.42 -2.84
C VAL A 40 -30.40 11.91 -2.57
N ALA A 41 -29.32 12.66 -2.43
CA ALA A 41 -29.40 14.10 -2.27
C ALA A 41 -30.27 14.66 -3.40
N ALA A 42 -31.36 15.35 -3.04
CA ALA A 42 -32.32 15.84 -4.00
C ALA A 42 -31.62 16.80 -4.97
N GLU A 43 -31.73 16.51 -6.27
CA GLU A 43 -31.20 17.34 -7.33
C GLU A 43 -31.87 18.71 -7.29
N THR A 44 -31.11 19.79 -7.27
CA THR A 44 -31.60 21.17 -7.17
C THR A 44 -31.37 21.91 -8.49
N LEU A 45 -32.35 22.70 -8.93
CA LEU A 45 -32.20 23.63 -10.06
C LEU A 45 -31.29 24.82 -9.60
N LEU A 46 -30.11 24.95 -10.22
CA LEU A 46 -29.08 25.91 -9.84
C LEU A 46 -29.10 27.19 -10.68
N SER A 47 -29.65 27.15 -11.92
CA SER A 47 -29.55 28.25 -12.90
C SER A 47 -30.67 29.26 -12.80
N GLN A 48 -31.81 28.95 -12.17
CA GLN A 48 -32.98 29.84 -12.20
C GLN A 48 -32.69 31.21 -11.57
N GLY A 49 -32.96 32.26 -12.32
CA GLY A 49 -32.79 33.64 -11.90
C GLY A 49 -31.31 34.07 -11.74
N LYS A 50 -30.37 33.24 -12.22
CA LYS A 50 -28.92 33.55 -12.19
C LYS A 50 -28.51 34.49 -13.32
N PRO A 51 -27.40 35.25 -13.15
CA PRO A 51 -26.84 36.05 -14.22
C PRO A 51 -26.50 35.19 -15.45
N ALA A 52 -27.03 35.55 -16.60
CA ALA A 52 -26.73 34.89 -17.87
C ALA A 52 -26.25 35.91 -18.93
N THR A 53 -25.30 35.47 -19.74
CA THR A 53 -24.74 36.25 -20.85
C THR A 53 -24.66 35.40 -22.11
N ALA A 54 -24.64 36.01 -23.27
CA ALA A 54 -24.52 35.30 -24.53
C ALA A 54 -23.59 36.04 -25.51
N SER A 55 -23.12 35.33 -26.51
CA SER A 55 -22.29 35.90 -27.60
C SER A 55 -23.05 36.95 -28.43
N SER A 56 -24.37 36.77 -28.53
CA SER A 56 -25.25 37.70 -29.25
C SER A 56 -26.71 37.54 -28.82
N GLN A 57 -27.54 38.48 -29.20
CA GLN A 57 -29.01 38.36 -29.19
C GLN A 57 -29.60 38.84 -30.50
N GLU A 58 -30.68 38.22 -30.95
CA GLU A 58 -31.32 38.49 -32.23
C GLU A 58 -32.04 39.84 -32.22
N GLY A 59 -32.65 40.23 -31.09
CA GLY A 59 -33.43 41.46 -30.96
C GLY A 59 -33.76 41.83 -29.51
N GLU A 60 -34.40 42.96 -29.36
CA GLU A 60 -34.87 43.43 -28.05
C GLU A 60 -35.85 42.45 -27.43
N GLY A 61 -35.69 42.12 -26.15
CA GLY A 61 -36.50 41.15 -25.43
C GLY A 61 -36.01 39.68 -25.53
N LEU A 62 -35.05 39.35 -26.38
CA LEU A 62 -34.51 38.01 -26.62
C LEU A 62 -33.16 37.80 -25.89
N SER A 63 -33.03 38.34 -24.68
CA SER A 63 -31.78 38.37 -23.92
C SER A 63 -31.47 37.00 -23.27
N ALA A 64 -30.19 36.78 -22.92
CA ALA A 64 -29.75 35.57 -22.23
C ALA A 64 -30.49 35.34 -20.91
N ALA A 65 -30.88 36.40 -20.19
CA ALA A 65 -31.60 36.27 -18.93
C ALA A 65 -32.99 35.63 -19.11
N ALA A 66 -33.59 35.73 -20.25
CA ALA A 66 -34.90 35.13 -20.55
C ALA A 66 -34.86 33.59 -20.72
N ALA A 67 -33.63 33.00 -20.79
CA ALA A 67 -33.48 31.54 -20.84
C ALA A 67 -33.18 30.95 -19.43
N VAL A 68 -33.26 31.70 -18.36
CA VAL A 68 -33.08 31.26 -16.97
C VAL A 68 -34.12 31.85 -16.03
N ASP A 69 -35.25 32.36 -16.54
CA ASP A 69 -36.28 33.04 -15.77
C ASP A 69 -37.40 32.10 -15.26
N GLY A 70 -37.36 30.84 -15.66
CA GLY A 70 -38.30 29.79 -15.31
C GLY A 70 -39.55 29.74 -16.20
N ASN A 71 -39.59 30.49 -17.31
CA ASN A 71 -40.71 30.56 -18.25
C ASN A 71 -40.44 29.71 -19.50
N LEU A 72 -41.16 28.62 -19.63
CA LEU A 72 -40.98 27.62 -20.70
C LEU A 72 -41.72 27.94 -22.01
N THR A 73 -42.42 29.09 -22.13
CA THR A 73 -43.40 29.28 -23.20
C THR A 73 -43.49 30.68 -23.79
N SER A 74 -43.05 31.74 -23.12
CA SER A 74 -43.30 33.11 -23.55
C SER A 74 -42.08 34.04 -23.53
N THR A 75 -41.03 33.70 -22.80
CA THR A 75 -39.74 34.41 -22.79
C THR A 75 -38.65 33.46 -23.26
N ARG A 76 -37.68 33.94 -24.04
CA ARG A 76 -36.62 33.12 -24.58
C ARG A 76 -35.39 33.93 -24.91
N TRP A 77 -34.24 33.28 -24.97
CA TRP A 77 -33.08 33.81 -25.65
C TRP A 77 -33.05 33.37 -27.11
N ALA A 78 -32.63 34.23 -27.99
CA ALA A 78 -32.30 33.88 -29.37
C ALA A 78 -31.01 34.56 -29.81
N SER A 79 -30.10 33.78 -30.42
CA SER A 79 -28.84 34.28 -30.97
C SER A 79 -28.99 34.94 -32.35
N GLN A 80 -27.95 35.61 -32.82
CA GLN A 80 -27.77 35.90 -34.23
C GLN A 80 -27.68 34.60 -35.05
N TRP A 81 -27.94 34.68 -36.37
CA TRP A 81 -28.04 33.51 -37.25
C TRP A 81 -26.68 33.00 -37.72
N ARG A 82 -25.86 32.56 -36.77
CA ARG A 82 -24.49 32.04 -36.98
C ARG A 82 -24.29 30.76 -36.19
N ASP A 83 -23.36 29.91 -36.66
CA ASP A 83 -23.09 28.63 -36.00
C ASP A 83 -22.31 28.78 -34.68
N ALA A 84 -21.31 29.67 -34.63
CA ALA A 84 -20.45 29.85 -33.47
C ALA A 84 -21.07 30.84 -32.45
N GLU A 85 -22.21 30.50 -31.89
CA GLU A 85 -22.89 31.28 -30.85
C GLU A 85 -22.97 30.50 -29.54
N TRP A 86 -22.99 31.21 -28.42
CA TRP A 86 -23.06 30.58 -27.10
C TRP A 86 -23.95 31.37 -26.14
N ILE A 87 -24.47 30.67 -25.15
CA ILE A 87 -25.09 31.23 -23.96
C ILE A 87 -24.50 30.59 -22.71
N GLN A 88 -24.23 31.38 -21.66
CA GLN A 88 -23.66 30.90 -20.41
C GLN A 88 -24.39 31.47 -19.20
N VAL A 89 -24.38 30.70 -18.11
CA VAL A 89 -24.97 31.06 -16.82
C VAL A 89 -23.86 31.11 -15.77
N ASP A 90 -23.84 32.15 -14.96
CA ASP A 90 -22.98 32.26 -13.76
C ASP A 90 -23.77 31.76 -12.55
N LEU A 91 -23.44 30.60 -12.04
CA LEU A 91 -24.09 29.99 -10.87
C LEU A 91 -23.70 30.67 -9.54
N GLY A 92 -22.74 31.64 -9.61
CA GLY A 92 -22.28 32.43 -8.46
C GLY A 92 -21.13 31.77 -7.67
N ALA A 93 -21.03 30.45 -7.71
CA ALA A 93 -19.95 29.65 -7.11
C ALA A 93 -19.77 28.36 -7.91
N VAL A 94 -18.60 27.70 -7.76
CA VAL A 94 -18.39 26.36 -8.32
C VAL A 94 -19.40 25.39 -7.70
N GLN A 95 -20.15 24.67 -8.52
CA GLN A 95 -21.18 23.70 -8.14
C GLN A 95 -20.88 22.33 -8.74
N ASN A 96 -21.32 21.27 -8.09
CA ASN A 96 -21.34 19.94 -8.67
C ASN A 96 -22.58 19.78 -9.53
N LEU A 97 -22.37 19.50 -10.81
CA LEU A 97 -23.39 19.47 -11.83
C LEU A 97 -23.69 18.02 -12.23
N SER A 98 -24.96 17.66 -12.20
CA SER A 98 -25.43 16.31 -12.51
C SER A 98 -26.18 16.25 -13.85
N ARG A 99 -26.86 17.36 -14.24
CA ARG A 99 -27.72 17.38 -15.40
C ARG A 99 -27.88 18.79 -15.95
N VAL A 100 -28.00 18.89 -17.28
CA VAL A 100 -28.42 20.10 -18.00
C VAL A 100 -29.68 19.77 -18.79
N VAL A 101 -30.66 20.65 -18.76
CA VAL A 101 -31.86 20.57 -19.59
C VAL A 101 -31.95 21.82 -20.46
N LEU A 102 -31.99 21.63 -21.77
CA LEU A 102 -32.19 22.69 -22.74
C LEU A 102 -33.60 22.55 -23.36
N THR A 103 -34.48 23.52 -23.12
CA THR A 103 -35.79 23.57 -23.77
C THR A 103 -35.69 24.50 -24.96
N TRP A 104 -35.62 23.93 -26.13
CA TRP A 104 -35.47 24.64 -27.41
C TRP A 104 -36.81 25.23 -27.88
N GLU A 105 -36.73 26.38 -28.53
CA GLU A 105 -37.77 26.87 -29.40
C GLU A 105 -37.60 26.22 -30.80
N GLY A 106 -38.18 26.71 -31.87
CA GLY A 106 -38.05 26.13 -33.20
C GLY A 106 -36.66 26.23 -33.86
N ALA A 107 -35.75 27.08 -33.33
CA ALA A 107 -34.37 27.24 -33.74
C ALA A 107 -33.42 26.57 -32.73
N TYR A 108 -32.92 25.41 -33.09
CA TYR A 108 -32.17 24.58 -32.15
C TYR A 108 -30.76 24.21 -32.67
N GLY A 109 -29.94 23.67 -31.79
CA GLY A 109 -28.60 23.17 -32.09
C GLY A 109 -28.61 21.75 -32.66
N LYS A 110 -28.14 21.58 -33.93
CA LYS A 110 -27.88 20.25 -34.52
C LYS A 110 -26.64 19.61 -33.91
N SER A 111 -25.61 20.44 -33.64
CA SER A 111 -24.45 20.02 -32.90
C SER A 111 -24.02 21.14 -31.95
N TYR A 112 -23.74 20.78 -30.69
CA TYR A 112 -23.32 21.73 -29.67
C TYR A 112 -22.63 21.04 -28.53
N GLU A 113 -22.00 21.81 -27.64
CA GLU A 113 -21.33 21.34 -26.45
C GLU A 113 -21.92 22.01 -25.21
N ILE A 114 -22.00 21.24 -24.13
CA ILE A 114 -22.11 21.79 -22.78
C ILE A 114 -20.69 21.89 -22.22
N GLN A 115 -20.31 23.11 -21.90
CA GLN A 115 -19.01 23.43 -21.37
C GLN A 115 -19.12 24.01 -19.96
N VAL A 116 -18.10 23.78 -19.12
CA VAL A 116 -18.02 24.30 -17.75
C VAL A 116 -16.71 25.05 -17.54
N SER A 117 -16.75 26.06 -16.67
CA SER A 117 -15.58 26.85 -16.30
C SER A 117 -15.69 27.30 -14.85
N ASP A 118 -14.53 27.45 -14.19
CA ASP A 118 -14.48 27.97 -12.83
C ASP A 118 -14.26 29.51 -12.81
N ASN A 119 -13.66 30.05 -13.88
CA ASN A 119 -13.28 31.48 -14.00
C ASN A 119 -13.97 32.24 -15.16
N GLY A 120 -14.75 31.55 -15.99
CA GLY A 120 -15.42 32.14 -17.15
C GLY A 120 -14.55 32.31 -18.41
N THR A 121 -13.28 31.92 -18.34
CA THR A 121 -12.30 32.05 -19.46
C THR A 121 -11.79 30.69 -19.94
N ASP A 122 -11.49 29.77 -19.02
CA ASP A 122 -10.93 28.46 -19.29
C ASP A 122 -12.06 27.42 -19.31
N TRP A 123 -12.45 26.97 -20.51
CA TRP A 123 -13.61 26.12 -20.72
C TRP A 123 -13.23 24.65 -20.92
N ARG A 124 -13.98 23.76 -20.28
CA ARG A 124 -13.86 22.29 -20.42
C ARG A 124 -15.18 21.74 -20.96
N THR A 125 -15.14 20.90 -21.98
CA THR A 125 -16.34 20.23 -22.51
C THR A 125 -16.80 19.15 -21.54
N ALA A 126 -18.04 19.28 -21.02
CA ALA A 126 -18.68 18.29 -20.16
C ALA A 126 -19.53 17.29 -20.95
N LYS A 127 -20.10 17.72 -22.11
CA LYS A 127 -20.93 16.89 -22.98
C LYS A 127 -20.90 17.44 -24.39
N THR A 128 -20.83 16.55 -25.40
CA THR A 128 -21.01 16.89 -26.82
C THR A 128 -22.29 16.25 -27.35
N VAL A 129 -23.09 16.99 -28.08
CA VAL A 129 -24.30 16.53 -28.79
C VAL A 129 -24.08 16.71 -30.28
N THR A 130 -24.25 15.65 -31.10
CA THR A 130 -24.03 15.67 -32.55
C THR A 130 -25.28 15.34 -33.37
N GLY A 131 -26.40 15.18 -32.74
CA GLY A 131 -27.65 14.78 -33.39
C GLY A 131 -28.90 15.43 -32.80
N GLY A 132 -28.79 16.70 -32.33
CA GLY A 132 -29.90 17.41 -31.74
C GLY A 132 -31.12 17.43 -32.67
N ASP A 133 -32.31 17.21 -32.09
CA ASP A 133 -33.59 17.13 -32.80
C ASP A 133 -34.61 18.19 -32.33
N GLY A 134 -34.18 19.10 -31.44
CA GLY A 134 -35.03 20.17 -30.86
C GLY A 134 -35.89 19.68 -29.71
N GLY A 135 -36.90 20.47 -29.34
CA GLY A 135 -37.76 20.17 -28.17
C GLY A 135 -36.98 20.30 -26.86
N THR A 136 -36.84 19.22 -26.11
CA THR A 136 -36.13 19.25 -24.82
C THR A 136 -35.01 18.23 -24.81
N ASP A 137 -33.75 18.72 -24.68
CA ASP A 137 -32.58 17.89 -24.48
C ASP A 137 -32.27 17.76 -22.98
N GLU A 138 -32.37 16.56 -22.43
CA GLU A 138 -32.00 16.23 -21.06
C GLU A 138 -30.64 15.52 -21.04
N LEU A 139 -29.62 16.21 -20.57
CA LEU A 139 -28.23 15.79 -20.67
C LEU A 139 -27.65 15.47 -19.30
N THR A 140 -27.48 14.20 -18.99
CA THR A 140 -26.71 13.80 -17.79
C THR A 140 -25.24 14.16 -18.00
N ILE A 141 -24.68 14.88 -17.03
CA ILE A 141 -23.26 15.26 -16.97
C ILE A 141 -22.69 14.90 -15.60
N SER A 142 -21.38 14.79 -15.51
CA SER A 142 -20.64 14.68 -14.24
C SER A 142 -19.49 15.68 -14.30
N ALA A 143 -19.77 16.90 -13.85
CA ALA A 143 -18.82 18.01 -13.98
C ALA A 143 -18.94 18.95 -12.77
N SER A 144 -17.94 19.82 -12.58
CA SER A 144 -17.99 20.93 -11.63
C SER A 144 -17.65 22.23 -12.35
N GLY A 145 -18.25 23.33 -11.95
CA GLY A 145 -17.95 24.64 -12.49
C GLY A 145 -18.87 25.72 -11.92
N ARG A 146 -18.37 26.97 -11.92
CA ARG A 146 -19.16 28.16 -11.61
C ARG A 146 -19.98 28.61 -12.81
N TYR A 147 -19.39 28.52 -14.01
CA TYR A 147 -20.01 28.90 -15.27
C TYR A 147 -20.36 27.65 -16.06
N VAL A 148 -21.58 27.63 -16.62
CA VAL A 148 -22.04 26.58 -17.53
C VAL A 148 -22.44 27.22 -18.85
N ARG A 149 -21.94 26.70 -19.97
CA ARG A 149 -22.19 27.24 -21.30
C ARG A 149 -22.72 26.18 -22.25
N MET A 150 -23.77 26.53 -23.01
CA MET A 150 -24.09 25.87 -24.26
C MET A 150 -23.31 26.58 -25.39
N ASN A 151 -22.41 25.87 -26.04
CA ASN A 151 -21.59 26.34 -27.15
C ASN A 151 -22.06 25.69 -28.44
N GLY A 152 -22.72 26.46 -29.32
CA GLY A 152 -23.24 26.00 -30.60
C GLY A 152 -22.14 25.76 -31.62
N LEU A 153 -22.23 24.64 -32.34
CA LEU A 153 -21.29 24.24 -33.38
C LEU A 153 -21.97 24.21 -34.75
N VAL A 154 -23.20 23.68 -34.82
CA VAL A 154 -23.99 23.59 -36.06
C VAL A 154 -25.44 23.81 -35.72
N ARG A 155 -26.08 24.76 -36.40
CA ARG A 155 -27.53 25.04 -36.30
C ARG A 155 -28.33 23.98 -37.07
N ALA A 156 -29.54 23.73 -36.63
CA ALA A 156 -30.43 22.77 -37.31
C ALA A 156 -31.13 23.36 -38.53
N ASN A 157 -31.30 24.68 -38.60
CA ASN A 157 -32.04 25.40 -39.66
C ASN A 157 -31.40 26.76 -39.95
N GLY A 158 -32.06 27.57 -40.75
CA GLY A 158 -31.56 28.89 -41.20
C GLY A 158 -31.55 29.98 -40.13
N TYR A 159 -32.19 29.76 -38.97
CA TYR A 159 -32.23 30.70 -37.85
C TYR A 159 -31.03 30.48 -36.91
N GLY A 160 -30.95 31.23 -35.78
CA GLY A 160 -29.89 31.08 -34.78
C GLY A 160 -30.09 29.87 -33.87
N TYR A 161 -29.74 30.06 -32.60
CA TYR A 161 -30.12 29.16 -31.49
C TYR A 161 -31.16 29.88 -30.65
N SER A 162 -32.20 29.19 -30.22
CA SER A 162 -33.24 29.78 -29.38
C SER A 162 -33.70 28.85 -28.28
N LEU A 163 -33.56 29.30 -27.04
CA LEU A 163 -33.90 28.54 -25.84
C LEU A 163 -35.03 29.23 -25.06
N TRP A 164 -36.12 28.51 -24.82
CA TRP A 164 -37.07 28.89 -23.79
C TRP A 164 -36.43 28.85 -22.41
N GLU A 165 -35.65 27.79 -22.13
CA GLU A 165 -35.04 27.64 -20.83
C GLU A 165 -33.71 26.85 -20.90
N PHE A 166 -32.72 27.29 -20.10
CA PHE A 166 -31.44 26.64 -19.88
C PHE A 166 -31.31 26.28 -18.39
N GLN A 167 -31.73 25.09 -18.06
CA GLN A 167 -31.70 24.60 -16.70
C GLN A 167 -30.46 23.81 -16.40
N VAL A 168 -29.80 24.15 -15.30
CA VAL A 168 -28.61 23.44 -14.79
C VAL A 168 -28.97 22.88 -13.44
N TYR A 169 -28.85 21.57 -13.32
CA TYR A 169 -29.14 20.84 -12.08
C TYR A 169 -27.85 20.32 -11.47
N GLY A 170 -27.85 20.28 -10.14
CA GLY A 170 -26.77 19.75 -9.35
C GLY A 170 -27.22 19.54 -7.91
N SER A 171 -26.35 19.03 -7.09
CA SER A 171 -26.58 19.00 -5.67
C SER A 171 -26.27 20.39 -5.10
N SER A 172 -27.27 21.04 -4.50
CA SER A 172 -27.06 22.18 -3.61
C SER A 172 -26.48 21.66 -2.27
N GLY A 173 -25.36 20.99 -2.36
CA GLY A 173 -24.72 20.36 -1.23
C GLY A 173 -23.23 20.33 -1.47
N GLY A 174 -22.55 21.30 -0.93
CA GLY A 174 -21.11 21.38 -0.93
C GLY A 174 -20.58 22.16 -2.09
N THR A 175 -20.46 23.47 -1.92
CA THR A 175 -19.32 24.17 -2.44
C THR A 175 -18.12 23.27 -2.24
N VAL A 176 -17.50 22.79 -3.36
CA VAL A 176 -16.06 22.51 -3.24
C VAL A 176 -15.55 23.82 -2.67
N PRO A 177 -15.03 23.85 -1.43
CA PRO A 177 -14.60 25.11 -0.86
C PRO A 177 -13.62 25.70 -1.87
N GLY A 178 -13.82 26.98 -2.18
CA GLY A 178 -12.83 27.74 -2.95
C GLY A 178 -11.46 27.52 -2.33
N PRO A 179 -10.37 27.77 -3.06
CA PRO A 179 -9.01 27.49 -2.60
C PRO A 179 -8.84 28.03 -1.17
N GLY A 180 -8.64 27.13 -0.18
CA GLY A 180 -8.36 27.48 1.20
C GLY A 180 -9.54 27.54 2.18
N GLY A 181 -10.66 26.83 1.97
CA GLY A 181 -11.70 26.71 2.99
C GLY A 181 -11.18 26.01 4.25
N ALA A 182 -11.40 26.61 5.45
CA ALA A 182 -10.95 26.05 6.72
C ALA A 182 -11.42 24.60 6.91
N VAL A 183 -10.53 23.76 7.38
CA VAL A 183 -10.80 22.39 7.77
C VAL A 183 -10.96 22.32 9.28
N ARG A 184 -12.00 21.70 9.78
CA ARG A 184 -12.28 21.63 11.23
C ARG A 184 -12.76 20.24 11.63
N VAL A 185 -12.32 19.84 12.80
CA VAL A 185 -12.99 18.76 13.55
C VAL A 185 -14.14 19.43 14.31
N ALA A 186 -15.36 19.19 13.86
CA ALA A 186 -16.57 19.79 14.41
C ALA A 186 -17.43 18.76 15.17
N GLY A 187 -18.27 19.24 16.08
CA GLY A 187 -19.15 18.38 16.84
C GLY A 187 -18.71 18.14 18.28
N SER A 188 -19.16 17.05 18.88
CA SER A 188 -18.89 16.71 20.28
C SER A 188 -18.80 15.19 20.46
N GLN A 189 -18.58 14.74 21.68
CA GLN A 189 -18.43 13.33 22.04
C GLN A 189 -19.45 12.41 21.36
N GLY A 190 -18.94 11.51 20.52
CA GLY A 190 -19.75 10.54 19.77
C GLY A 190 -20.52 11.10 18.57
N ASN A 191 -20.36 12.38 18.26
CA ASN A 191 -20.99 13.03 17.10
C ASN A 191 -20.05 14.03 16.42
N TRP A 192 -18.80 13.61 16.21
CA TRP A 192 -17.82 14.40 15.46
C TRP A 192 -17.91 14.19 13.96
N GLN A 193 -17.52 15.22 13.25
CA GLN A 193 -17.31 15.19 11.81
C GLN A 193 -16.10 16.03 11.43
N LEU A 194 -15.40 15.63 10.39
CA LEU A 194 -14.47 16.52 9.71
C LEU A 194 -15.29 17.41 8.78
N THR A 195 -15.00 18.71 8.75
CA THR A 195 -15.64 19.64 7.81
C THR A 195 -14.59 20.37 6.99
N VAL A 196 -14.93 20.64 5.74
CA VAL A 196 -14.10 21.45 4.82
C VAL A 196 -14.97 22.60 4.31
N GLY A 197 -14.59 23.85 4.61
CA GLY A 197 -15.44 24.99 4.30
C GLY A 197 -16.84 24.91 4.94
N GLY A 198 -16.94 24.30 6.11
CA GLY A 198 -18.20 24.08 6.84
C GLY A 198 -19.05 22.89 6.35
N GLN A 199 -18.64 22.17 5.30
CA GLN A 199 -19.37 21.01 4.79
C GLN A 199 -18.78 19.70 5.34
N PRO A 200 -19.62 18.69 5.67
CA PRO A 200 -19.16 17.38 6.11
C PRO A 200 -18.20 16.72 5.10
N TYR A 201 -17.12 16.16 5.60
CA TYR A 201 -16.09 15.52 4.80
C TYR A 201 -15.67 14.20 5.43
N THR A 202 -15.96 13.09 4.77
CA THR A 202 -15.46 11.78 5.16
C THR A 202 -14.21 11.47 4.35
N VAL A 203 -13.12 11.15 5.02
CA VAL A 203 -11.86 10.81 4.36
C VAL A 203 -12.00 9.45 3.66
N LYS A 204 -11.99 9.46 2.34
CA LYS A 204 -11.91 8.32 1.43
C LYS A 204 -10.54 8.38 0.76
N GLY A 205 -9.52 7.82 1.40
CA GLY A 205 -8.15 8.14 1.05
C GLY A 205 -7.30 6.96 0.65
N LEU A 206 -6.13 7.29 0.10
CA LEU A 206 -5.03 6.37 -0.21
C LEU A 206 -3.72 6.95 0.31
N THR A 207 -2.80 6.10 0.76
CA THR A 207 -1.41 6.48 0.95
C THR A 207 -0.73 6.56 -0.42
N TRP A 208 0.16 7.56 -0.60
CA TRP A 208 0.76 7.88 -1.89
C TRP A 208 2.14 7.27 -2.06
N GLY A 209 2.31 6.32 -2.99
CA GLY A 209 3.57 5.64 -3.27
C GLY A 209 4.38 6.19 -4.45
N PRO A 210 3.76 6.71 -5.54
CA PRO A 210 4.52 7.23 -6.67
C PRO A 210 5.35 8.48 -6.31
N SER A 211 6.32 8.84 -7.15
CA SER A 211 7.01 10.11 -6.96
C SER A 211 6.02 11.29 -7.04
N PHE A 212 6.31 12.40 -6.34
CA PHE A 212 5.44 13.57 -6.36
C PHE A 212 5.38 14.21 -7.76
N ALA A 213 6.45 14.09 -8.54
CA ALA A 213 6.50 14.57 -9.92
C ALA A 213 5.58 13.78 -10.87
N ASP A 214 5.31 12.51 -10.55
CA ASP A 214 4.43 11.64 -11.36
C ASP A 214 2.95 11.79 -11.02
N ALA A 215 2.59 12.66 -10.08
CA ALA A 215 1.20 12.88 -9.68
C ALA A 215 0.24 13.15 -10.87
N PRO A 216 0.59 13.96 -11.88
CA PRO A 216 -0.29 14.18 -13.04
C PRO A 216 -0.67 12.91 -13.80
N LYS A 217 0.21 11.90 -13.80
CA LYS A 217 -0.04 10.61 -14.45
C LYS A 217 -1.09 9.77 -13.71
N TYR A 218 -1.03 9.77 -12.38
CA TYR A 218 -1.81 8.85 -11.55
C TYR A 218 -3.08 9.46 -10.95
N MET A 219 -3.11 10.77 -10.73
CA MET A 219 -4.20 11.43 -10.02
C MET A 219 -5.57 11.28 -10.68
N PRO A 220 -5.71 11.26 -12.03
CA PRO A 220 -7.00 10.97 -12.67
C PRO A 220 -7.52 9.57 -12.35
N ASP A 221 -6.64 8.58 -12.25
CA ASP A 221 -7.01 7.22 -11.87
C ASP A 221 -7.46 7.16 -10.40
N VAL A 222 -6.70 7.76 -9.49
CA VAL A 222 -7.06 7.89 -8.06
C VAL A 222 -8.43 8.56 -7.90
N LYS A 223 -8.70 9.62 -8.64
CA LYS A 223 -10.03 10.27 -8.64
C LYS A 223 -11.13 9.33 -9.12
N SER A 224 -10.86 8.50 -10.14
CA SER A 224 -11.83 7.53 -10.67
C SER A 224 -12.22 6.44 -9.67
N MET A 225 -11.38 6.20 -8.66
CA MET A 225 -11.67 5.30 -7.54
C MET A 225 -12.63 5.92 -6.49
N GLY A 226 -13.05 7.17 -6.66
CA GLY A 226 -13.85 7.90 -5.66
C GLY A 226 -13.02 8.41 -4.47
N VAL A 227 -11.72 8.44 -4.61
CA VAL A 227 -10.78 8.98 -3.61
C VAL A 227 -10.89 10.49 -3.57
N ASN A 228 -10.98 11.04 -2.36
CA ASN A 228 -10.98 12.48 -2.11
C ASN A 228 -9.75 12.96 -1.32
N THR A 229 -8.94 12.02 -0.81
CA THR A 229 -7.80 12.32 0.06
C THR A 229 -6.61 11.42 -0.29
N ILE A 230 -5.41 11.98 -0.28
CA ILE A 230 -4.16 11.19 -0.26
C ILE A 230 -3.36 11.54 1.00
N ARG A 231 -2.50 10.62 1.45
CA ARG A 231 -1.60 10.84 2.58
C ARG A 231 -0.15 10.70 2.14
N THR A 232 0.69 11.60 2.64
CA THR A 232 2.15 11.53 2.52
C THR A 232 2.81 11.39 3.89
N TRP A 233 4.08 10.96 3.93
CA TRP A 233 4.87 10.85 5.17
C TRP A 233 5.83 12.02 5.35
N GLY A 234 6.12 12.75 4.29
CA GLY A 234 6.99 13.92 4.30
C GLY A 234 6.38 15.08 3.52
N THR A 235 6.74 16.31 3.94
CA THR A 235 6.32 17.55 3.29
C THR A 235 7.53 18.47 3.20
N ASP A 236 7.90 18.85 1.98
CA ASP A 236 9.04 19.72 1.68
C ASP A 236 8.82 20.47 0.36
N ALA A 237 9.89 21.02 -0.21
CA ALA A 237 9.82 21.76 -1.49
C ALA A 237 9.33 20.88 -2.66
N SER A 238 9.59 19.59 -2.63
CA SER A 238 9.17 18.63 -3.66
C SER A 238 7.67 18.31 -3.63
N SER A 239 6.96 18.69 -2.57
CA SER A 239 5.52 18.42 -2.39
C SER A 239 4.63 19.26 -3.30
N LYS A 240 5.11 20.40 -3.80
CA LYS A 240 4.29 21.32 -4.58
C LYS A 240 3.63 20.69 -5.82
N PRO A 241 4.31 19.92 -6.70
CA PRO A 241 3.67 19.30 -7.86
C PRO A 241 2.54 18.34 -7.48
N LEU A 242 2.70 17.58 -6.38
CA LEU A 242 1.65 16.72 -5.86
C LEU A 242 0.45 17.53 -5.37
N LEU A 243 0.69 18.55 -4.57
CA LEU A 243 -0.37 19.42 -4.02
C LEU A 243 -1.14 20.13 -5.14
N ASP A 244 -0.45 20.73 -6.12
CA ASP A 244 -1.07 21.39 -7.27
C ASP A 244 -1.95 20.42 -8.05
N THR A 245 -1.44 19.20 -8.30
CA THR A 245 -2.18 18.17 -9.05
C THR A 245 -3.38 17.64 -8.27
N ALA A 246 -3.23 17.44 -6.96
CA ALA A 246 -4.32 17.01 -6.09
C ALA A 246 -5.44 18.07 -6.07
N ALA A 247 -5.08 19.34 -5.90
CA ALA A 247 -6.01 20.47 -5.95
C ALA A 247 -6.79 20.53 -7.28
N ALA A 248 -6.07 20.40 -8.41
CA ALA A 248 -6.67 20.39 -9.75
C ALA A 248 -7.67 19.24 -9.95
N ASN A 249 -7.56 18.14 -9.19
CA ASN A 249 -8.46 16.99 -9.22
C ASN A 249 -9.50 16.99 -8.10
N GLY A 250 -9.53 18.02 -7.24
CA GLY A 250 -10.45 18.09 -6.10
C GLY A 250 -10.09 17.11 -4.98
N ILE A 251 -8.84 16.67 -4.92
CA ILE A 251 -8.29 15.77 -3.92
C ILE A 251 -7.51 16.59 -2.89
N ARG A 252 -7.63 16.23 -1.62
CA ARG A 252 -6.89 16.86 -0.53
C ARG A 252 -5.76 15.97 -0.01
N VAL A 253 -4.85 16.56 0.77
CA VAL A 253 -3.64 15.90 1.23
C VAL A 253 -3.54 15.97 2.75
N VAL A 254 -3.37 14.83 3.39
CA VAL A 254 -2.85 14.71 4.74
C VAL A 254 -1.33 14.83 4.66
N ASN A 255 -0.82 16.02 4.99
CA ASN A 255 0.58 16.37 4.88
C ASN A 255 1.37 15.78 6.06
N GLY A 256 2.29 14.87 5.80
CA GLY A 256 3.12 14.24 6.81
C GLY A 256 4.37 15.03 7.15
N PHE A 257 4.77 14.95 8.42
CA PHE A 257 6.08 15.37 8.91
C PHE A 257 6.75 14.22 9.63
N TRP A 258 7.86 13.73 9.08
CA TRP A 258 8.57 12.58 9.64
C TRP A 258 9.33 12.93 10.90
N LEU A 259 9.17 12.12 11.94
CA LEU A 259 9.97 12.15 13.16
C LEU A 259 10.62 10.77 13.41
N GLN A 260 11.89 10.78 13.74
CA GLN A 260 12.68 9.56 14.04
C GLN A 260 12.47 9.10 15.50
N PRO A 261 12.56 7.77 15.75
CA PRO A 261 12.42 6.69 14.79
C PRO A 261 10.95 6.50 14.42
N GLY A 262 10.68 6.22 13.16
CA GLY A 262 9.36 5.71 12.79
C GLY A 262 9.24 4.21 13.11
N GLY A 263 8.06 3.62 12.94
CA GLY A 263 7.81 2.19 13.20
C GLY A 263 8.15 1.27 12.03
N GLY A 264 8.17 1.79 10.81
CA GLY A 264 8.33 0.99 9.60
C GLY A 264 9.78 0.70 9.21
N PRO A 265 10.01 -0.15 8.18
CA PRO A 265 11.32 -0.39 7.60
C PRO A 265 11.98 0.91 7.12
N GLY A 266 13.27 1.08 7.40
CA GLY A 266 14.00 2.29 7.02
C GLY A 266 13.68 3.54 7.84
N SER A 267 13.04 3.37 8.97
CA SER A 267 12.48 4.42 9.84
C SER A 267 13.48 5.43 10.44
N GLY A 268 14.76 5.27 10.15
CA GLY A 268 15.82 6.17 10.62
C GLY A 268 16.43 5.75 11.95
N GLY A 269 17.36 6.59 12.45
CA GLY A 269 18.12 6.35 13.66
C GLY A 269 17.38 6.72 14.94
N CYS A 270 17.98 6.33 16.09
CA CYS A 270 17.48 6.67 17.41
C CYS A 270 17.68 8.16 17.72
N VAL A 271 16.67 8.78 18.30
CA VAL A 271 16.69 10.17 18.80
C VAL A 271 16.36 10.16 20.29
N ASN A 272 17.13 10.89 21.08
CA ASN A 272 16.84 11.05 22.51
C ASN A 272 15.95 12.28 22.73
N TYR A 273 14.64 12.07 22.80
CA TYR A 273 13.67 13.16 23.00
C TYR A 273 13.76 13.83 24.37
N VAL A 274 14.35 13.19 25.35
CA VAL A 274 14.57 13.81 26.67
C VAL A 274 15.67 14.87 26.59
N THR A 275 16.78 14.60 25.92
CA THR A 275 17.99 15.43 25.99
C THR A 275 18.35 16.16 24.71
N ASP A 276 17.92 15.67 23.51
CA ASP A 276 18.30 16.27 22.23
C ASP A 276 17.44 17.51 21.89
N ALA A 277 17.76 18.61 22.53
CA ALA A 277 17.10 19.89 22.26
C ALA A 277 17.37 20.44 20.86
N ALA A 278 18.53 20.09 20.26
CA ALA A 278 18.93 20.55 18.94
C ALA A 278 18.05 19.90 17.86
N TYR A 279 17.87 18.58 17.93
CA TYR A 279 16.96 17.88 17.02
C TYR A 279 15.53 18.46 17.07
N LYS A 280 14.98 18.62 18.29
CA LYS A 280 13.63 19.17 18.48
C LYS A 280 13.50 20.59 17.90
N SER A 281 14.48 21.45 18.13
CA SER A 281 14.49 22.82 17.60
C SER A 281 14.57 22.86 16.07
N ASN A 282 15.39 21.99 15.47
CA ASN A 282 15.52 21.88 14.02
C ASN A 282 14.20 21.42 13.39
N MET A 283 13.57 20.37 13.94
CA MET A 283 12.28 19.88 13.44
C MET A 283 11.17 20.92 13.54
N LEU A 284 11.08 21.63 14.68
CA LEU A 284 10.12 22.74 14.85
C LEU A 284 10.31 23.82 13.78
N THR A 285 11.55 24.19 13.48
CA THR A 285 11.88 25.22 12.49
C THR A 285 11.51 24.75 11.08
N GLU A 286 11.85 23.52 10.74
CA GLU A 286 11.58 22.95 9.43
C GLU A 286 10.07 22.78 9.19
N PHE A 287 9.35 22.20 10.14
CA PHE A 287 7.91 22.02 10.03
C PHE A 287 7.17 23.36 9.95
N ALA A 288 7.55 24.33 10.79
CA ALA A 288 6.99 25.68 10.74
C ALA A 288 7.14 26.33 9.35
N LYS A 289 8.29 26.15 8.70
CA LYS A 289 8.54 26.63 7.33
C LYS A 289 7.56 26.03 6.33
N TRP A 290 7.38 24.70 6.37
CA TRP A 290 6.53 24.04 5.39
C TRP A 290 5.04 24.25 5.66
N VAL A 291 4.64 24.35 6.91
CA VAL A 291 3.28 24.78 7.28
C VAL A 291 2.99 26.17 6.73
N ASP A 292 3.88 27.13 6.96
CA ASP A 292 3.70 28.50 6.45
C ASP A 292 3.65 28.56 4.91
N THR A 293 4.45 27.70 4.26
CA THR A 293 4.46 27.58 2.79
C THR A 293 3.14 27.06 2.23
N TYR A 294 2.52 26.04 2.85
CA TYR A 294 1.40 25.31 2.28
C TYR A 294 0.07 25.46 3.02
N LYS A 295 -0.01 26.25 4.11
CA LYS A 295 -1.25 26.45 4.88
C LYS A 295 -2.41 26.99 4.06
N SER A 296 -2.14 27.81 3.04
CA SER A 296 -3.18 28.37 2.15
C SER A 296 -3.37 27.54 0.87
N HIS A 297 -2.67 26.41 0.74
CA HIS A 297 -2.79 25.57 -0.45
C HIS A 297 -4.13 24.83 -0.47
N PRO A 298 -4.90 24.88 -1.58
CA PRO A 298 -6.25 24.30 -1.61
C PRO A 298 -6.30 22.77 -1.39
N ALA A 299 -5.20 22.08 -1.61
CA ALA A 299 -5.11 20.64 -1.33
C ALA A 299 -4.81 20.31 0.14
N THR A 300 -4.37 21.26 0.97
CA THR A 300 -4.07 20.96 2.38
C THR A 300 -5.34 20.57 3.13
N LEU A 301 -5.33 19.36 3.75
CA LEU A 301 -6.42 18.87 4.58
C LEU A 301 -6.08 18.95 6.05
N MET A 302 -4.93 18.45 6.43
CA MET A 302 -4.45 18.45 7.81
C MET A 302 -2.94 18.16 7.85
N TRP A 303 -2.35 18.34 9.03
CA TRP A 303 -0.95 18.12 9.33
C TRP A 303 -0.82 16.87 10.21
N ASN A 304 0.01 15.92 9.79
CA ASN A 304 0.26 14.67 10.51
C ASN A 304 1.72 14.64 10.97
N VAL A 305 1.95 14.71 12.28
CA VAL A 305 3.28 14.81 12.90
C VAL A 305 3.75 13.45 13.36
N GLY A 306 4.81 12.93 12.77
CA GLY A 306 5.37 11.61 13.07
C GLY A 306 4.57 10.45 12.45
N ASN A 307 5.19 9.28 12.44
CA ASN A 307 4.60 8.02 12.01
C ASN A 307 5.15 6.86 12.84
N GLU A 308 4.30 6.24 13.66
CA GLU A 308 4.61 5.05 14.46
C GLU A 308 5.81 5.21 15.42
N SER A 309 6.11 6.43 15.83
CA SER A 309 7.32 6.71 16.61
C SER A 309 7.22 6.23 18.05
N VAL A 310 6.04 6.25 18.68
CA VAL A 310 5.87 5.69 20.03
C VAL A 310 6.15 4.19 20.04
N LEU A 311 5.74 3.48 18.96
CA LEU A 311 6.14 2.09 18.75
C LEU A 311 7.64 2.00 18.42
N GLY A 312 8.13 2.79 17.48
CA GLY A 312 9.51 2.74 16.95
C GLY A 312 10.56 2.96 18.04
N LEU A 313 10.28 3.74 19.07
CA LEU A 313 11.20 3.99 20.21
C LEU A 313 11.63 2.72 20.95
N GLN A 314 10.84 1.63 20.91
CA GLN A 314 11.22 0.34 21.50
C GLN A 314 12.43 -0.32 20.81
N ASN A 315 12.74 0.08 19.57
CA ASN A 315 13.92 -0.41 18.87
C ASN A 315 15.22 0.24 19.39
N CYS A 316 15.09 1.37 20.12
CA CYS A 316 16.19 2.17 20.62
C CYS A 316 16.34 2.09 22.14
N TYR A 317 15.25 1.92 22.86
CA TYR A 317 15.18 2.02 24.31
C TYR A 317 14.35 0.90 24.92
N SER A 318 14.55 0.66 26.22
CA SER A 318 13.81 -0.36 26.97
C SER A 318 13.50 0.12 28.41
N GLY A 319 12.58 -0.59 29.08
CA GLY A 319 12.24 -0.35 30.49
C GLY A 319 11.83 1.10 30.78
N THR A 320 12.33 1.67 31.86
CA THR A 320 11.99 3.03 32.32
C THR A 320 12.45 4.12 31.37
N GLU A 321 13.54 3.87 30.63
CA GLU A 321 14.02 4.83 29.64
C GLU A 321 13.08 4.91 28.43
N LEU A 322 12.58 3.77 27.94
CA LEU A 322 11.57 3.75 26.88
C LEU A 322 10.32 4.56 27.28
N GLU A 323 9.86 4.39 28.51
CA GLU A 323 8.72 5.18 29.03
C GLU A 323 9.02 6.68 29.07
N ALA A 324 10.23 7.08 29.50
CA ALA A 324 10.66 8.46 29.49
C ALA A 324 10.70 9.04 28.07
N GLN A 325 11.23 8.29 27.11
CA GLN A 325 11.32 8.68 25.71
C GLN A 325 9.94 8.84 25.05
N ARG A 326 9.01 7.90 25.29
CA ARG A 326 7.61 7.95 24.80
C ARG A 326 6.87 9.18 25.32
N ASN A 327 7.04 9.50 26.62
CA ASN A 327 6.46 10.70 27.21
C ASN A 327 7.09 11.98 26.62
N ALA A 328 8.42 12.02 26.49
CA ALA A 328 9.12 13.18 25.92
C ALA A 328 8.77 13.39 24.43
N TYR A 329 8.67 12.31 23.64
CA TYR A 329 8.24 12.35 22.25
C TYR A 329 6.83 12.93 22.11
N THR A 330 5.86 12.40 22.85
CA THR A 330 4.47 12.88 22.74
C THR A 330 4.28 14.29 23.30
N THR A 331 5.10 14.73 24.28
CA THR A 331 5.20 16.13 24.70
C THR A 331 5.74 17.01 23.57
N PHE A 332 6.78 16.55 22.87
CA PHE A 332 7.32 17.28 21.71
C PHE A 332 6.32 17.36 20.55
N VAL A 333 5.55 16.30 20.28
CA VAL A 333 4.44 16.35 19.32
C VAL A 333 3.44 17.45 19.68
N ASN A 334 3.15 17.64 20.97
CA ASN A 334 2.29 18.73 21.43
C ASN A 334 2.90 20.12 21.18
N ASP A 335 4.20 20.27 21.37
CA ASP A 335 4.88 21.53 21.06
C ASP A 335 4.84 21.84 19.55
N VAL A 336 4.97 20.81 18.72
CA VAL A 336 4.78 20.93 17.26
C VAL A 336 3.35 21.33 16.93
N ALA A 337 2.33 20.68 17.53
CA ALA A 337 0.93 21.03 17.31
C ALA A 337 0.62 22.49 17.65
N LYS A 338 1.08 22.98 18.81
CA LYS A 338 0.97 24.40 19.19
C LYS A 338 1.63 25.32 18.18
N LYS A 339 2.85 24.94 17.72
CA LYS A 339 3.56 25.73 16.73
C LYS A 339 2.80 25.80 15.41
N ILE A 340 2.26 24.68 14.95
CA ILE A 340 1.44 24.62 13.73
C ILE A 340 0.20 25.51 13.89
N HIS A 341 -0.58 25.38 14.96
CA HIS A 341 -1.78 26.20 15.20
C HIS A 341 -1.47 27.69 15.27
N SER A 342 -0.27 28.08 15.75
CA SER A 342 0.14 29.50 15.76
C SER A 342 0.40 30.08 14.36
N ILE A 343 0.63 29.22 13.34
CA ILE A 343 0.90 29.57 11.94
C ILE A 343 -0.33 29.33 11.08
N ASP A 344 -1.00 28.21 11.31
CA ASP A 344 -2.14 27.72 10.57
C ASP A 344 -3.28 27.31 11.53
N PRO A 345 -4.15 28.25 11.88
CA PRO A 345 -5.31 27.94 12.71
C PRO A 345 -6.45 27.27 11.92
N ASP A 346 -6.29 27.05 10.61
CA ASP A 346 -7.35 26.63 9.70
C ASP A 346 -7.32 25.15 9.35
N HIS A 347 -6.27 24.41 9.74
CA HIS A 347 -6.16 22.98 9.48
C HIS A 347 -5.86 22.18 10.75
N PRO A 348 -6.51 21.02 10.94
CA PRO A 348 -6.27 20.15 12.09
C PRO A 348 -4.86 19.56 12.12
N VAL A 349 -4.40 19.26 13.32
CA VAL A 349 -3.12 18.59 13.59
C VAL A 349 -3.39 17.24 14.25
N THR A 350 -2.71 16.20 13.76
CA THR A 350 -2.75 14.85 14.33
C THR A 350 -1.35 14.24 14.41
N SER A 351 -1.25 13.08 15.07
CA SER A 351 -0.03 12.27 15.11
C SER A 351 -0.41 10.80 15.01
N THR A 352 0.28 10.06 14.14
CA THR A 352 -0.02 8.67 13.82
C THR A 352 0.85 7.70 14.60
N ASP A 353 0.25 6.62 15.12
CA ASP A 353 1.00 5.49 15.64
C ASP A 353 0.43 4.13 15.16
N ALA A 354 1.16 3.03 15.44
CA ALA A 354 0.86 1.70 14.91
C ALA A 354 -0.09 0.86 15.79
N TRP A 355 -0.41 1.32 17.00
CA TRP A 355 -1.30 0.58 17.91
C TRP A 355 -1.97 1.50 18.91
N THR A 356 -3.16 1.12 19.37
CA THR A 356 -3.99 1.91 20.28
C THR A 356 -3.35 2.17 21.66
N GLY A 357 -2.34 1.37 22.05
CA GLY A 357 -1.53 1.60 23.25
C GLY A 357 -0.69 2.90 23.22
N ALA A 358 -0.54 3.55 22.06
CA ALA A 358 0.08 4.87 21.95
C ALA A 358 -0.88 6.02 22.38
N TRP A 359 -2.19 5.83 22.21
CA TRP A 359 -3.17 6.87 22.50
C TRP A 359 -3.19 7.38 23.95
N PRO A 360 -2.95 6.55 25.02
CA PRO A 360 -2.81 7.06 26.37
C PRO A 360 -1.68 8.10 26.54
N TYR A 361 -0.58 7.96 25.79
CA TYR A 361 0.51 8.94 25.81
C TYR A 361 0.06 10.27 25.16
N TYR A 362 -0.57 10.21 23.98
CA TYR A 362 -1.11 11.39 23.32
C TYR A 362 -2.20 12.07 24.14
N LYS A 363 -3.12 11.31 24.72
CA LYS A 363 -4.18 11.83 25.59
C LYS A 363 -3.60 12.63 26.78
N ARG A 364 -2.50 12.14 27.36
CA ARG A 364 -1.85 12.77 28.52
C ARG A 364 -0.97 13.94 28.13
N ASN A 365 -0.17 13.81 27.09
CA ASN A 365 0.96 14.68 26.81
C ASN A 365 0.74 15.60 25.60
N ALA A 366 -0.26 15.33 24.75
CA ALA A 366 -0.53 16.09 23.52
C ALA A 366 -1.98 16.59 23.42
N PRO A 367 -2.45 17.41 24.39
CA PRO A 367 -3.83 17.92 24.38
C PRO A 367 -4.15 18.85 23.21
N ASP A 368 -3.15 19.45 22.56
CA ASP A 368 -3.35 20.39 21.44
C ASP A 368 -3.51 19.66 20.08
N LEU A 369 -3.42 18.32 19.99
CA LEU A 369 -3.88 17.59 18.81
C LEU A 369 -5.40 17.70 18.66
N ASP A 370 -5.89 17.85 17.43
CA ASP A 370 -7.34 17.97 17.16
C ASP A 370 -8.05 16.63 17.12
N LEU A 371 -7.34 15.58 16.71
CA LEU A 371 -7.83 14.22 16.59
C LEU A 371 -6.68 13.22 16.81
N TYR A 372 -7.03 11.96 17.07
CA TYR A 372 -6.06 10.87 17.07
C TYR A 372 -5.91 10.28 15.67
N SER A 373 -4.79 9.66 15.39
CA SER A 373 -4.60 8.83 14.19
C SER A 373 -3.97 7.49 14.51
N MET A 374 -4.20 6.54 13.60
CA MET A 374 -3.81 5.15 13.78
C MET A 374 -3.51 4.50 12.44
N ASN A 375 -2.41 3.72 12.39
CA ASN A 375 -2.19 2.69 11.39
C ASN A 375 -2.67 1.37 11.98
N SER A 376 -3.63 0.71 11.33
CA SER A 376 -4.16 -0.56 11.82
C SER A 376 -4.65 -1.41 10.65
N TYR A 377 -4.25 -2.67 10.61
CA TYR A 377 -4.48 -3.59 9.51
C TYR A 377 -5.42 -4.75 9.90
N GLY A 378 -4.92 -5.91 10.26
CA GLY A 378 -5.75 -7.08 10.57
C GLY A 378 -6.70 -6.87 11.75
N ASP A 379 -6.29 -6.10 12.75
CA ASP A 379 -7.08 -5.79 13.96
C ASP A 379 -7.88 -4.48 13.87
N ILE A 380 -8.08 -3.94 12.69
CA ILE A 380 -8.78 -2.66 12.47
C ILE A 380 -10.15 -2.59 13.17
N CYS A 381 -10.88 -3.70 13.26
CA CYS A 381 -12.19 -3.73 13.91
C CYS A 381 -12.10 -3.62 15.45
N GLY A 382 -10.95 -3.94 16.04
CA GLY A 382 -10.68 -3.78 17.47
C GLY A 382 -10.50 -2.33 17.91
N VAL A 383 -10.05 -1.45 17.00
CA VAL A 383 -9.79 -0.03 17.26
C VAL A 383 -11.01 0.69 17.87
N ARG A 384 -12.21 0.38 17.40
CA ARG A 384 -13.45 0.92 17.99
C ARG A 384 -13.57 0.57 19.45
N GLN A 385 -13.40 -0.69 19.80
CA GLN A 385 -13.53 -1.17 21.20
C GLN A 385 -12.48 -0.50 22.08
N ASP A 386 -11.24 -0.39 21.62
CA ASP A 386 -10.17 0.25 22.36
C ASP A 386 -10.44 1.73 22.59
N TRP A 387 -11.01 2.41 21.60
CA TRP A 387 -11.42 3.82 21.73
C TRP A 387 -12.53 3.98 22.77
N GLU A 388 -13.59 3.15 22.71
CA GLU A 388 -14.71 3.18 23.64
C GLU A 388 -14.28 2.89 25.08
N GLN A 389 -13.37 1.92 25.26
CA GLN A 389 -12.86 1.53 26.59
C GLN A 389 -11.82 2.49 27.16
N GLY A 390 -11.09 3.19 26.30
CA GLY A 390 -10.01 4.11 26.69
C GLY A 390 -10.48 5.48 27.19
N GLY A 391 -11.79 5.76 27.11
CA GLY A 391 -12.37 7.03 27.56
C GLY A 391 -11.77 8.22 26.79
N TYR A 392 -11.57 8.08 25.49
CA TYR A 392 -11.06 9.14 24.63
C TYR A 392 -12.13 10.16 24.31
N ASN A 393 -11.72 11.42 24.18
CA ASN A 393 -12.60 12.58 24.00
C ASN A 393 -12.37 13.35 22.70
N LYS A 394 -11.69 12.72 21.74
CA LYS A 394 -11.46 13.23 20.38
C LYS A 394 -11.75 12.14 19.39
N PRO A 395 -12.18 12.47 18.15
CA PRO A 395 -12.36 11.49 17.10
C PRO A 395 -11.02 10.97 16.62
N TYR A 396 -11.05 10.02 15.69
CA TYR A 396 -9.84 9.52 15.05
C TYR A 396 -9.99 9.36 13.53
N ILE A 397 -8.85 9.32 12.86
CA ILE A 397 -8.69 8.90 11.47
C ILE A 397 -7.77 7.69 11.40
N ILE A 398 -8.06 6.76 10.50
CA ILE A 398 -7.15 5.67 10.18
C ILE A 398 -6.24 6.12 9.03
N THR A 399 -4.96 6.24 9.32
CA THR A 399 -3.97 6.80 8.39
C THR A 399 -3.26 5.75 7.53
N GLU A 400 -3.32 4.49 7.94
CA GLU A 400 -2.97 3.33 7.11
C GLU A 400 -3.85 2.15 7.51
N THR A 401 -4.42 1.47 6.51
CA THR A 401 -5.18 0.24 6.71
C THR A 401 -5.26 -0.58 5.42
N GLY A 402 -5.56 -1.86 5.59
CA GLY A 402 -5.67 -2.80 4.49
C GLY A 402 -5.90 -4.23 5.00
N PRO A 403 -5.44 -5.25 4.27
CA PRO A 403 -5.40 -6.62 4.74
C PRO A 403 -4.42 -6.77 5.91
N ALA A 404 -4.44 -7.91 6.59
CA ALA A 404 -3.46 -8.22 7.64
C ALA A 404 -2.03 -8.15 7.08
N GLY A 405 -1.13 -7.52 7.83
CA GLY A 405 0.29 -7.42 7.51
C GLY A 405 1.05 -8.73 7.71
N GLU A 406 2.28 -8.80 7.24
CA GLU A 406 3.13 -10.00 7.40
C GLU A 406 3.37 -10.35 8.87
N TRP A 407 3.32 -9.37 9.76
CA TRP A 407 3.47 -9.51 11.20
C TRP A 407 2.20 -10.02 11.93
N GLU A 408 1.06 -10.08 11.24
CA GLU A 408 -0.24 -10.48 11.78
C GLU A 408 -0.70 -11.86 11.29
N VAL A 409 -0.01 -12.43 10.30
CA VAL A 409 -0.36 -13.73 9.73
C VAL A 409 0.51 -14.85 10.32
N PRO A 410 0.02 -16.10 10.39
CA PRO A 410 0.85 -17.23 10.76
C PRO A 410 1.92 -17.49 9.71
N ASN A 411 3.00 -18.15 10.11
CA ASN A 411 3.97 -18.67 9.18
C ASN A 411 3.41 -19.88 8.42
N ASP A 412 3.83 -20.00 7.18
CA ASP A 412 3.57 -21.17 6.34
C ASP A 412 4.48 -22.38 6.69
N VAL A 413 4.39 -23.45 5.91
CA VAL A 413 5.18 -24.69 6.12
C VAL A 413 6.69 -24.47 6.01
N ASN A 414 7.17 -23.42 5.36
CA ASN A 414 8.58 -23.05 5.23
C ASN A 414 9.03 -22.01 6.27
N GLY A 415 8.17 -21.65 7.23
CA GLY A 415 8.49 -20.78 8.35
C GLY A 415 8.48 -19.28 8.04
N ILE A 416 7.91 -18.86 6.90
CA ILE A 416 7.76 -17.45 6.52
C ILE A 416 6.28 -17.03 6.53
N PRO A 417 5.96 -15.73 6.65
CA PRO A 417 4.57 -15.27 6.69
C PRO A 417 3.73 -15.75 5.50
N ASP A 418 2.58 -16.41 5.80
CA ASP A 418 1.63 -16.91 4.79
C ASP A 418 0.81 -15.75 4.21
N GLN A 419 1.25 -15.26 3.07
CA GLN A 419 0.62 -14.12 2.40
C GLN A 419 -0.79 -14.47 1.94
N LYS A 420 -1.73 -13.56 2.18
CA LYS A 420 -3.13 -13.71 1.76
C LYS A 420 -3.27 -13.73 0.25
N THR A 421 -4.23 -14.51 -0.25
CA THR A 421 -4.61 -14.51 -1.68
C THR A 421 -5.14 -13.15 -2.11
N ASP A 422 -5.17 -12.86 -3.41
CA ASP A 422 -5.75 -11.61 -3.93
C ASP A 422 -7.21 -11.41 -3.50
N VAL A 423 -7.99 -12.49 -3.47
CA VAL A 423 -9.38 -12.45 -2.99
C VAL A 423 -9.44 -12.06 -1.52
N GLN A 424 -8.65 -12.71 -0.66
CA GLN A 424 -8.60 -12.41 0.77
C GLN A 424 -8.05 -10.99 1.04
N THR A 425 -7.13 -10.51 0.21
CA THR A 425 -6.60 -9.16 0.25
C THR A 425 -7.71 -8.14 -0.05
N ALA A 426 -8.49 -8.35 -1.09
CA ALA A 426 -9.64 -7.51 -1.46
C ALA A 426 -10.74 -7.51 -0.37
N GLU A 427 -11.01 -8.69 0.23
CA GLU A 427 -11.91 -8.81 1.38
C GLU A 427 -11.38 -8.03 2.60
N GLY A 428 -10.06 -8.03 2.83
CA GLY A 428 -9.41 -7.28 3.89
C GLY A 428 -9.68 -5.78 3.80
N TYR A 429 -9.54 -5.18 2.62
CA TYR A 429 -9.87 -3.76 2.39
C TYR A 429 -11.35 -3.48 2.61
N THR A 430 -12.22 -4.35 2.11
CA THR A 430 -13.68 -4.21 2.32
C THR A 430 -14.04 -4.28 3.80
N LYS A 431 -13.47 -5.23 4.54
CA LYS A 431 -13.65 -5.37 5.99
C LYS A 431 -13.17 -4.11 6.72
N ALA A 432 -11.97 -3.61 6.38
CA ALA A 432 -11.41 -2.42 6.99
C ALA A 432 -12.35 -1.22 6.84
N TRP A 433 -12.81 -0.95 5.62
CA TRP A 433 -13.74 0.14 5.38
C TRP A 433 -15.05 0.02 6.17
N ASN A 434 -15.64 -1.18 6.22
CA ASN A 434 -16.87 -1.44 6.96
C ASN A 434 -16.69 -1.22 8.48
N CYS A 435 -15.56 -1.63 9.06
CA CYS A 435 -15.28 -1.41 10.48
C CYS A 435 -15.11 0.08 10.80
N ILE A 436 -14.45 0.84 9.92
CA ILE A 436 -14.23 2.28 10.08
C ILE A 436 -15.56 3.04 9.98
N THR A 437 -16.31 2.81 8.91
CA THR A 437 -17.62 3.48 8.70
C THR A 437 -18.68 3.04 9.69
N GLY A 438 -18.54 1.88 10.32
CA GLY A 438 -19.39 1.39 11.40
C GLY A 438 -19.22 2.17 12.71
N HIS A 439 -18.15 2.95 12.91
CA HIS A 439 -17.95 3.80 14.09
C HIS A 439 -18.34 5.26 13.79
N GLN A 440 -19.62 5.44 13.45
CA GLN A 440 -20.19 6.74 13.09
C GLN A 440 -20.03 7.78 14.20
N GLY A 441 -19.74 9.03 13.81
CA GLY A 441 -19.56 10.15 14.73
C GLY A 441 -18.24 10.12 15.53
N VAL A 442 -17.35 9.17 15.24
CA VAL A 442 -16.03 9.05 15.89
C VAL A 442 -14.91 8.80 14.87
N ALA A 443 -15.05 7.82 13.98
CA ALA A 443 -14.09 7.60 12.90
C ALA A 443 -14.39 8.56 11.74
N LEU A 444 -13.41 9.38 11.36
CA LEU A 444 -13.55 10.41 10.33
C LEU A 444 -13.24 9.90 8.92
N GLY A 445 -12.91 8.60 8.78
CA GLY A 445 -12.55 7.94 7.55
C GLY A 445 -11.14 7.35 7.59
N ALA A 446 -10.60 7.03 6.42
CA ALA A 446 -9.29 6.38 6.32
C ALA A 446 -8.53 6.70 5.04
N THR A 447 -7.20 6.43 5.08
CA THR A 447 -6.35 6.25 3.90
C THR A 447 -5.94 4.78 3.80
N MET A 448 -6.31 4.12 2.69
CA MET A 448 -5.94 2.71 2.44
C MET A 448 -4.48 2.63 2.02
N PHE A 449 -3.76 1.66 2.55
CA PHE A 449 -2.37 1.39 2.22
C PHE A 449 -2.31 0.25 1.20
N HIS A 450 -1.82 0.39 -0.02
CA HIS A 450 -0.97 1.41 -0.56
C HIS A 450 -1.23 1.59 -2.08
N TYR A 451 -1.22 2.82 -2.59
CA TYR A 451 -1.35 3.11 -4.02
C TYR A 451 0.01 3.32 -4.67
N GLY A 452 0.37 2.47 -5.64
CA GLY A 452 1.57 2.61 -6.43
C GLY A 452 2.77 1.82 -5.87
N ILE A 453 3.97 2.39 -5.99
CA ILE A 453 5.21 1.68 -5.72
C ILE A 453 5.35 1.36 -4.23
N GLU A 454 5.49 0.08 -3.92
CA GLU A 454 5.86 -0.45 -2.61
C GLU A 454 7.22 -1.13 -2.73
N HIS A 455 8.17 -0.76 -1.88
CA HIS A 455 9.51 -1.34 -1.88
C HIS A 455 9.71 -2.41 -0.79
N ASP A 456 8.80 -2.46 0.17
CA ASP A 456 8.80 -3.42 1.26
C ASP A 456 7.87 -4.62 0.97
N PHE A 457 7.98 -5.68 1.74
CA PHE A 457 7.11 -6.87 1.62
C PHE A 457 7.07 -7.48 0.21
N GLY A 458 8.18 -7.43 -0.53
CA GLY A 458 8.28 -7.94 -1.90
C GLY A 458 7.54 -7.11 -2.95
N GLY A 459 7.10 -5.88 -2.61
CA GLY A 459 6.45 -4.97 -3.54
C GLY A 459 5.00 -5.32 -3.91
N ILE A 460 4.43 -6.37 -3.30
CA ILE A 460 3.13 -6.93 -3.69
C ILE A 460 2.12 -6.96 -2.54
N TRP A 461 2.57 -7.04 -1.28
CA TRP A 461 1.68 -7.36 -0.16
C TRP A 461 0.47 -6.42 -0.08
N PHE A 462 0.71 -5.10 -0.10
CA PHE A 462 -0.32 -4.07 0.01
C PHE A 462 -0.57 -3.30 -1.29
N ASN A 463 0.29 -3.47 -2.30
CA ASN A 463 0.25 -2.67 -3.50
C ASN A 463 -1.03 -2.93 -4.31
N LEU A 464 -1.81 -1.86 -4.56
CA LEU A 464 -3.03 -1.93 -5.37
C LEU A 464 -2.73 -1.99 -6.87
N LEU A 465 -1.57 -1.47 -7.30
CA LEU A 465 -1.14 -1.35 -8.69
C LEU A 465 0.31 -1.82 -8.91
N PRO A 466 0.68 -3.07 -8.67
CA PRO A 466 2.02 -3.54 -9.01
C PRO A 466 2.28 -3.36 -10.51
N ASP A 467 3.41 -2.74 -10.86
CA ASP A 467 3.78 -2.39 -12.24
C ASP A 467 2.70 -1.63 -13.03
N GLY A 468 1.81 -0.92 -12.33
CA GLY A 468 0.70 -0.18 -12.94
C GLY A 468 -0.52 -1.02 -13.31
N LEU A 469 -0.53 -2.31 -12.97
CA LEU A 469 -1.63 -3.24 -13.21
C LEU A 469 -2.58 -3.29 -12.03
N LYS A 470 -3.87 -3.17 -12.26
CA LYS A 470 -4.91 -3.14 -11.22
C LYS A 470 -5.21 -4.53 -10.70
N ARG A 471 -5.17 -4.71 -9.38
CA ARG A 471 -5.54 -5.98 -8.71
C ARG A 471 -6.99 -5.97 -8.22
N LEU A 472 -7.49 -7.11 -7.72
CA LEU A 472 -8.81 -7.20 -7.08
C LEU A 472 -8.97 -6.20 -5.93
N SER A 473 -7.92 -5.95 -5.16
CA SER A 473 -7.89 -4.98 -4.07
C SER A 473 -8.14 -3.54 -4.53
N TYR A 474 -7.65 -3.14 -5.72
CA TYR A 474 -7.97 -1.84 -6.33
C TYR A 474 -9.49 -1.68 -6.51
N TYR A 475 -10.14 -2.70 -7.06
CA TYR A 475 -11.60 -2.67 -7.29
C TYR A 475 -12.41 -2.78 -5.99
N ALA A 476 -11.89 -3.47 -4.97
CA ALA A 476 -12.49 -3.50 -3.65
C ALA A 476 -12.52 -2.10 -3.00
N VAL A 477 -11.40 -1.36 -3.07
CA VAL A 477 -11.32 0.04 -2.60
C VAL A 477 -12.22 0.95 -3.43
N LYS A 478 -12.19 0.86 -4.76
CA LYS A 478 -13.09 1.61 -5.64
C LYS A 478 -14.56 1.38 -5.28
N LYS A 479 -14.97 0.13 -5.12
CA LYS A 479 -16.34 -0.22 -4.71
C LYS A 479 -16.70 0.33 -3.33
N ALA A 480 -15.79 0.26 -2.37
CA ALA A 480 -16.00 0.80 -1.04
C ALA A 480 -16.25 2.32 -1.06
N TYR A 481 -15.59 3.05 -1.94
CA TYR A 481 -15.69 4.51 -2.02
C TYR A 481 -16.81 5.02 -2.94
N THR A 482 -17.08 4.33 -4.05
CA THR A 482 -18.09 4.73 -5.04
C THR A 482 -19.42 4.00 -4.90
N GLY A 483 -19.43 2.87 -4.19
CA GLY A 483 -20.58 1.97 -4.08
C GLY A 483 -20.71 0.97 -5.24
N SER A 484 -19.97 1.12 -6.33
CA SER A 484 -20.10 0.25 -7.52
C SER A 484 -18.80 0.12 -8.31
N THR A 485 -18.63 -1.03 -8.94
CA THR A 485 -17.64 -1.32 -10.00
C THR A 485 -18.34 -1.88 -11.24
N SER A 486 -19.64 -1.63 -11.37
CA SER A 486 -20.41 -2.10 -12.53
C SER A 486 -19.89 -1.48 -13.82
N GLY A 487 -19.62 -2.32 -14.82
CA GLY A 487 -19.04 -1.91 -16.10
C GLY A 487 -17.50 -1.87 -16.13
N ASP A 488 -16.83 -2.07 -15.00
CA ASP A 488 -15.38 -2.25 -15.01
C ASP A 488 -15.01 -3.65 -15.56
N ASN A 489 -13.92 -3.71 -16.31
CA ASN A 489 -13.21 -4.95 -16.56
C ASN A 489 -12.44 -5.31 -15.29
N THR A 490 -12.59 -6.52 -14.77
CA THR A 490 -12.03 -6.94 -13.48
C THR A 490 -10.85 -7.90 -13.68
N PRO A 491 -9.88 -7.93 -12.74
CA PRO A 491 -8.68 -8.75 -12.89
C PRO A 491 -8.96 -10.23 -12.98
N PRO A 492 -8.07 -11.01 -13.60
CA PRO A 492 -8.04 -12.45 -13.49
C PRO A 492 -7.99 -12.91 -12.03
N VAL A 493 -8.65 -14.01 -11.71
CA VAL A 493 -8.66 -14.62 -10.37
C VAL A 493 -7.80 -15.87 -10.41
N ILE A 494 -6.79 -15.90 -9.52
CA ILE A 494 -5.93 -17.07 -9.31
C ILE A 494 -6.34 -17.73 -8.00
N SER A 495 -6.51 -19.04 -8.01
CA SER A 495 -6.91 -19.84 -6.85
C SER A 495 -6.19 -21.18 -6.81
N ASN A 496 -6.26 -21.85 -5.66
CA ASN A 496 -5.69 -23.20 -5.47
C ASN A 496 -4.21 -23.34 -5.90
N MET A 497 -3.42 -22.26 -5.74
CA MET A 497 -2.00 -22.30 -6.08
C MET A 497 -1.26 -23.30 -5.20
N THR A 498 -0.50 -24.18 -5.83
CA THR A 498 0.35 -25.18 -5.19
C THR A 498 1.74 -25.19 -5.81
N VAL A 499 2.73 -25.59 -5.00
CA VAL A 499 4.10 -25.84 -5.46
C VAL A 499 4.38 -27.31 -5.31
N SER A 500 4.78 -27.99 -6.40
CA SER A 500 5.16 -29.41 -6.36
C SER A 500 6.39 -29.61 -5.48
N SER A 501 6.48 -30.75 -4.80
CA SER A 501 7.48 -30.95 -3.75
C SER A 501 7.49 -29.81 -2.72
N ALA A 502 6.33 -29.50 -2.21
CA ALA A 502 5.86 -28.37 -1.40
C ALA A 502 6.91 -27.63 -0.55
N THR A 503 8.05 -28.19 -0.30
CA THR A 503 9.02 -27.66 0.65
C THR A 503 10.46 -27.64 0.15
N GLN A 504 10.82 -28.31 -0.95
CA GLN A 504 12.22 -28.41 -1.34
C GLN A 504 12.40 -28.48 -2.86
N ALA A 505 13.02 -27.47 -3.46
CA ALA A 505 13.52 -27.48 -4.83
C ALA A 505 15.05 -27.48 -4.79
N PRO A 506 15.75 -28.31 -5.59
CA PRO A 506 17.21 -28.23 -5.68
C PRO A 506 17.62 -26.90 -6.33
N ALA A 507 18.69 -26.31 -5.84
CA ALA A 507 19.27 -25.09 -6.43
C ALA A 507 19.57 -25.31 -7.93
N GLY A 508 19.17 -24.37 -8.78
CA GLY A 508 19.27 -24.46 -10.24
C GLY A 508 18.35 -25.51 -10.89
N GLY A 509 17.61 -26.30 -10.12
CA GLY A 509 16.70 -27.32 -10.62
C GLY A 509 15.29 -26.77 -10.91
N GLU A 510 14.45 -27.58 -11.53
CA GLU A 510 13.04 -27.22 -11.79
C GLU A 510 12.12 -27.66 -10.67
N PHE A 511 11.12 -26.83 -10.38
CA PHE A 511 9.94 -27.17 -9.59
C PHE A 511 8.67 -26.77 -10.34
N THR A 512 7.54 -27.39 -10.00
CA THR A 512 6.26 -27.12 -10.67
C THR A 512 5.38 -26.24 -9.80
N VAL A 513 4.81 -25.20 -10.40
CA VAL A 513 3.75 -24.37 -9.82
C VAL A 513 2.46 -24.62 -10.57
N ARG A 514 1.37 -24.85 -9.85
CA ARG A 514 0.03 -25.06 -10.42
C ARG A 514 -0.97 -24.15 -9.74
N ALA A 515 -1.88 -23.57 -10.54
CA ALA A 515 -3.01 -22.78 -10.03
C ALA A 515 -4.22 -22.94 -10.98
N ASP A 516 -5.41 -22.71 -10.44
CA ASP A 516 -6.61 -22.50 -11.23
C ASP A 516 -6.71 -20.99 -11.54
N ILE A 517 -6.76 -20.64 -12.83
CA ILE A 517 -6.73 -19.25 -13.28
C ILE A 517 -7.93 -19.00 -14.17
N THR A 518 -8.76 -18.02 -13.81
CA THR A 518 -9.97 -17.66 -14.56
C THR A 518 -10.03 -16.15 -14.73
N ASP A 519 -10.57 -15.70 -15.86
CA ASP A 519 -10.90 -14.30 -16.08
C ASP A 519 -12.41 -14.12 -16.12
N PRO A 520 -13.00 -13.18 -15.34
CA PRO A 520 -14.45 -12.99 -15.29
C PRO A 520 -15.08 -12.54 -16.61
N GLN A 521 -14.32 -11.90 -17.49
CA GLN A 521 -14.77 -11.45 -18.81
C GLN A 521 -14.30 -12.38 -19.95
N ASN A 522 -13.54 -13.44 -19.62
CA ASN A 522 -12.89 -14.36 -20.55
C ASN A 522 -11.90 -13.66 -21.49
N ASP A 523 -11.21 -12.64 -21.00
CA ASP A 523 -10.11 -12.00 -21.74
C ASP A 523 -8.94 -12.99 -21.92
N PRO A 524 -8.18 -12.91 -23.03
CA PRO A 524 -6.97 -13.70 -23.22
C PRO A 524 -5.90 -13.34 -22.18
N LEU A 525 -5.34 -14.35 -21.51
CA LEU A 525 -4.37 -14.15 -20.45
C LEU A 525 -2.94 -14.34 -20.92
N THR A 526 -2.07 -13.48 -20.40
CA THR A 526 -0.61 -13.65 -20.45
C THR A 526 -0.08 -13.86 -19.03
N TYR A 527 1.07 -14.52 -18.90
CA TYR A 527 1.60 -14.92 -17.60
C TYR A 527 3.02 -14.43 -17.40
N LYS A 528 3.36 -14.11 -16.17
CA LYS A 528 4.74 -13.93 -15.68
C LYS A 528 4.90 -14.68 -14.37
N ILE A 529 6.07 -15.23 -14.14
CA ILE A 529 6.42 -15.86 -12.88
C ILE A 529 7.60 -15.09 -12.28
N PHE A 530 7.44 -14.66 -11.03
CA PHE A 530 8.49 -13.95 -10.32
C PHE A 530 8.94 -14.73 -9.10
N LEU A 531 10.17 -14.48 -8.70
CA LEU A 531 10.77 -14.96 -7.45
C LEU A 531 11.16 -13.76 -6.58
N SER A 532 10.96 -13.88 -5.28
CA SER A 532 11.46 -12.91 -4.28
C SER A 532 12.35 -13.61 -3.27
N GLY A 533 13.57 -13.07 -3.12
CA GLY A 533 14.56 -13.54 -2.16
C GLY A 533 14.46 -12.86 -0.79
N ASN A 534 13.41 -12.12 -0.49
CA ASN A 534 13.29 -11.36 0.76
C ASN A 534 13.63 -12.18 2.02
N TYR A 535 13.19 -13.44 2.07
CA TYR A 535 13.43 -14.34 3.20
C TYR A 535 14.68 -15.22 3.04
N ALA A 536 15.24 -15.32 1.83
CA ALA A 536 16.46 -16.08 1.58
C ALA A 536 17.73 -15.25 1.80
N ASN A 537 17.76 -14.01 1.30
CA ASN A 537 18.95 -13.15 1.29
C ASN A 537 18.65 -11.67 1.59
N GLY A 538 17.40 -11.31 1.91
CA GLY A 538 16.97 -9.94 2.16
C GLY A 538 16.74 -9.11 0.90
N ASP A 539 16.83 -9.68 -0.30
CA ASP A 539 16.52 -8.99 -1.55
C ASP A 539 14.99 -8.94 -1.75
N LYS A 540 14.44 -7.75 -1.58
CA LYS A 540 13.00 -7.50 -1.65
C LYS A 540 12.47 -7.38 -3.08
N ARG A 541 13.34 -7.34 -4.10
CA ARG A 541 12.93 -7.20 -5.50
C ARG A 541 12.22 -8.45 -5.99
N LEU A 542 11.28 -8.25 -6.89
CA LEU A 542 10.72 -9.30 -7.72
C LEU A 542 11.63 -9.49 -8.94
N VAL A 543 12.10 -10.70 -9.15
CA VAL A 543 12.92 -11.06 -10.31
C VAL A 543 12.16 -12.05 -11.15
N GLU A 544 11.96 -11.76 -12.43
CA GLU A 544 11.29 -12.71 -13.32
C GLU A 544 12.11 -14.00 -13.42
N ALA A 545 11.47 -15.12 -13.15
CA ALA A 545 12.06 -16.44 -13.19
C ALA A 545 12.24 -16.93 -14.64
N GLN A 546 13.10 -17.91 -14.85
CA GLN A 546 13.03 -18.74 -16.04
C GLN A 546 11.91 -19.78 -15.84
N TRP A 547 10.96 -19.81 -16.77
CA TRP A 547 9.79 -20.68 -16.67
C TRP A 547 9.26 -21.09 -18.03
N ARG A 548 8.43 -22.14 -18.06
CA ARG A 548 7.66 -22.57 -19.24
C ARG A 548 6.30 -23.12 -18.81
N SER A 549 5.28 -22.90 -19.63
CA SER A 549 3.98 -23.54 -19.42
C SER A 549 4.07 -25.03 -19.77
N THR A 550 3.49 -25.87 -18.92
CA THR A 550 3.40 -27.34 -19.13
C THR A 550 1.96 -27.83 -19.27
N GLY A 551 0.99 -26.90 -19.18
CA GLY A 551 -0.44 -27.18 -19.31
C GLY A 551 -1.26 -26.02 -18.72
N ASN A 552 -2.59 -26.16 -18.73
CA ASN A 552 -3.49 -25.17 -18.19
C ASN A 552 -3.17 -24.86 -16.72
N GLY A 553 -2.75 -23.64 -16.43
CA GLY A 553 -2.40 -23.19 -15.08
C GLY A 553 -1.21 -23.92 -14.44
N THR A 554 -0.38 -24.61 -15.22
CA THR A 554 0.79 -25.36 -14.71
C THR A 554 2.07 -24.84 -15.36
N PHE A 555 3.06 -24.55 -14.52
CA PHE A 555 4.32 -23.89 -14.92
C PHE A 555 5.51 -24.65 -14.30
N ALA A 556 6.50 -25.01 -15.13
CA ALA A 556 7.80 -25.43 -14.65
C ALA A 556 8.67 -24.20 -14.46
N VAL A 557 9.26 -24.04 -13.29
CA VAL A 557 10.01 -22.87 -12.86
C VAL A 557 11.40 -23.29 -12.43
N THR A 558 12.43 -22.59 -12.89
CA THR A 558 13.82 -22.82 -12.45
C THR A 558 14.02 -22.20 -11.07
N ALA A 559 14.51 -22.99 -10.12
CA ALA A 559 14.86 -22.53 -8.78
C ALA A 559 16.13 -21.65 -8.85
N PRO A 560 16.25 -20.65 -7.98
CA PRO A 560 17.50 -19.89 -7.82
C PRO A 560 18.66 -20.80 -7.37
N GLU A 561 19.88 -20.37 -7.65
CA GLU A 561 21.09 -21.04 -7.12
C GLU A 561 21.25 -20.79 -5.61
N LYS A 562 20.75 -19.66 -5.12
CA LYS A 562 20.82 -19.26 -3.71
C LYS A 562 19.88 -20.08 -2.85
N LEU A 563 20.43 -20.74 -1.83
CA LEU A 563 19.66 -21.52 -0.86
C LEU A 563 18.80 -20.62 0.03
N GLY A 564 17.72 -21.19 0.57
CA GLY A 564 16.83 -20.52 1.50
C GLY A 564 15.37 -20.57 1.06
N VAL A 565 14.52 -19.82 1.78
CA VAL A 565 13.09 -19.76 1.48
C VAL A 565 12.81 -18.59 0.53
N TRP A 566 12.23 -18.90 -0.60
CA TRP A 566 11.85 -17.95 -1.65
C TRP A 566 10.33 -17.89 -1.77
N LYS A 567 9.79 -16.73 -2.12
CA LYS A 567 8.41 -16.64 -2.62
C LYS A 567 8.40 -16.75 -4.14
N VAL A 568 7.48 -17.55 -4.66
CA VAL A 568 7.16 -17.61 -6.09
C VAL A 568 5.79 -16.98 -6.31
N TYR A 569 5.70 -16.09 -7.30
CA TYR A 569 4.48 -15.38 -7.67
C TYR A 569 4.05 -15.77 -9.08
N ILE A 570 2.77 -16.08 -9.26
CA ILE A 570 2.12 -16.10 -10.57
C ILE A 570 1.44 -14.75 -10.76
N GLN A 571 1.71 -14.08 -11.87
CA GLN A 571 0.98 -12.91 -12.33
C GLN A 571 0.27 -13.27 -13.64
N ALA A 572 -1.05 -13.16 -13.68
CA ALA A 572 -1.88 -13.34 -14.86
C ALA A 572 -2.43 -11.97 -15.29
N GLU A 573 -2.15 -11.54 -16.51
CA GLU A 573 -2.54 -10.26 -17.07
C GLU A 573 -3.62 -10.42 -18.12
N ASP A 574 -4.68 -9.60 -18.10
CA ASP A 574 -5.82 -9.64 -19.02
C ASP A 574 -5.63 -8.80 -20.31
N GLY A 575 -4.51 -8.10 -20.43
CA GLY A 575 -4.27 -7.15 -21.53
C GLY A 575 -5.14 -5.89 -21.50
N ARG A 576 -5.93 -5.69 -20.41
CA ARG A 576 -6.79 -4.52 -20.17
C ARG A 576 -6.28 -3.60 -19.06
N GLY A 577 -5.07 -3.87 -18.56
CA GLY A 577 -4.46 -3.13 -17.48
C GLY A 577 -4.73 -3.72 -16.09
N ASN A 578 -5.14 -4.98 -16.02
CA ASN A 578 -5.36 -5.68 -14.77
C ASN A 578 -4.47 -6.92 -14.65
N ALA A 579 -4.19 -7.30 -13.41
CA ALA A 579 -3.48 -8.53 -13.09
C ALA A 579 -4.05 -9.20 -11.84
N GLY A 580 -4.21 -10.53 -11.91
CA GLY A 580 -4.32 -11.38 -10.75
C GLY A 580 -2.95 -11.83 -10.30
N ILE A 581 -2.67 -11.80 -9.00
CA ILE A 581 -1.38 -12.19 -8.43
C ILE A 581 -1.60 -13.14 -7.26
N GLU A 582 -0.87 -14.27 -7.28
CA GLU A 582 -0.91 -15.25 -6.19
C GLU A 582 0.51 -15.71 -5.86
N THR A 583 0.74 -16.12 -4.61
CA THR A 583 2.08 -16.51 -4.15
C THR A 583 2.05 -17.72 -3.24
N LYS A 584 3.13 -18.49 -3.30
CA LYS A 584 3.49 -19.53 -2.33
C LYS A 584 4.99 -19.48 -2.07
N SER A 585 5.42 -20.08 -0.97
CA SER A 585 6.84 -20.25 -0.71
C SER A 585 7.39 -21.55 -1.28
N VAL A 586 8.68 -21.54 -1.58
CA VAL A 586 9.49 -22.70 -1.94
C VAL A 586 10.81 -22.64 -1.19
N LYS A 587 11.23 -23.75 -0.59
CA LYS A 587 12.56 -23.85 0.03
C LYS A 587 13.55 -24.39 -1.00
N VAL A 588 14.54 -23.58 -1.34
CA VAL A 588 15.66 -23.99 -2.21
C VAL A 588 16.73 -24.64 -1.34
N VAL A 589 17.10 -25.86 -1.69
CA VAL A 589 18.06 -26.71 -0.96
C VAL A 589 19.22 -27.12 -1.85
N ALA A 590 20.30 -27.60 -1.23
CA ALA A 590 21.44 -28.13 -1.99
C ALA A 590 20.98 -29.25 -2.95
N PRO A 591 21.53 -29.30 -4.18
CA PRO A 591 21.21 -30.37 -5.12
C PRO A 591 21.59 -31.74 -4.53
N PRO A 592 20.78 -32.79 -4.74
CA PRO A 592 21.08 -34.10 -4.24
C PRO A 592 22.35 -34.68 -4.91
N VAL A 593 23.24 -35.22 -4.11
CA VAL A 593 24.45 -35.92 -4.59
C VAL A 593 24.21 -37.43 -4.61
N THR A 594 24.58 -38.06 -5.72
CA THR A 594 24.48 -39.52 -5.83
C THR A 594 25.55 -40.22 -4.98
N GLY A 595 25.19 -41.29 -4.31
CA GLY A 595 26.08 -42.06 -3.43
C GLY A 595 25.69 -41.96 -1.96
N THR A 596 26.47 -42.57 -1.09
CA THR A 596 26.29 -42.54 0.37
C THR A 596 27.14 -41.45 0.98
N ASN A 597 26.54 -40.54 1.77
CA ASN A 597 27.33 -39.59 2.58
C ASN A 597 28.06 -40.36 3.70
N ILE A 598 29.35 -40.59 3.48
CA ILE A 598 30.22 -41.32 4.41
C ILE A 598 30.81 -40.45 5.51
N ALA A 599 30.58 -39.12 5.46
CA ALA A 599 30.95 -38.16 6.52
C ALA A 599 29.90 -38.07 7.63
N LEU A 600 28.68 -38.54 7.39
CA LEU A 600 27.55 -38.37 8.32
C LEU A 600 27.90 -38.92 9.71
N THR A 601 27.81 -38.04 10.72
CA THR A 601 28.10 -38.30 12.14
C THR A 601 29.52 -38.79 12.43
N ARG A 602 30.48 -38.56 11.53
CA ARG A 602 31.90 -38.92 11.73
C ARG A 602 32.61 -37.93 12.67
N PRO A 603 33.66 -38.39 13.36
CA PRO A 603 34.49 -37.49 14.15
C PRO A 603 35.02 -36.35 13.30
N THR A 604 34.66 -35.13 13.70
CA THR A 604 35.03 -33.90 12.97
C THR A 604 35.72 -32.94 13.93
N THR A 605 36.86 -32.43 13.53
CA THR A 605 37.66 -31.47 14.30
C THR A 605 37.97 -30.25 13.43
N ALA A 606 38.29 -29.12 14.08
CA ALA A 606 38.65 -27.88 13.40
C ALA A 606 39.74 -27.12 14.15
N SER A 607 40.41 -26.19 13.48
CA SER A 607 41.39 -25.29 14.06
C SER A 607 40.81 -24.41 15.17
N SER A 608 39.54 -23.98 14.99
CA SER A 608 38.79 -23.21 15.97
C SER A 608 37.27 -23.41 15.79
N PHE A 609 36.50 -23.01 16.76
CA PHE A 609 35.06 -22.89 16.64
C PHE A 609 34.49 -21.91 17.66
N GLN A 610 33.41 -21.24 17.29
CA GLN A 610 32.72 -20.30 18.17
C GLN A 610 31.82 -21.07 19.16
N ALA A 611 32.32 -21.26 20.36
CA ALA A 611 31.65 -22.09 21.39
C ALA A 611 30.37 -21.47 21.94
N SER A 612 30.15 -20.15 21.77
CA SER A 612 29.02 -19.42 22.34
C SER A 612 28.75 -18.13 21.59
N TYR A 613 28.31 -18.21 20.33
CA TYR A 613 27.85 -17.05 19.59
C TYR A 613 26.32 -17.13 19.41
N GLY A 614 25.61 -16.36 20.22
CA GLY A 614 24.14 -16.46 20.31
C GLY A 614 23.70 -17.86 20.78
N ASP A 615 22.70 -18.44 20.12
CA ASP A 615 22.19 -19.79 20.44
C ASP A 615 22.91 -20.91 19.68
N CYS A 616 24.00 -20.60 18.94
CA CYS A 616 24.76 -21.58 18.18
C CYS A 616 25.94 -22.13 18.98
N PRO A 617 26.00 -23.43 19.28
CA PRO A 617 27.21 -24.08 19.80
C PRO A 617 28.32 -24.14 18.75
N CYS A 618 28.03 -24.02 17.47
CA CYS A 618 28.88 -23.94 16.29
C CYS A 618 30.06 -24.92 16.25
N ALA A 619 29.91 -26.08 16.87
CA ALA A 619 30.93 -27.11 17.01
C ALA A 619 31.22 -27.81 15.66
N PRO A 620 32.45 -28.33 15.42
CA PRO A 620 32.81 -28.95 14.15
C PRO A 620 31.91 -30.09 13.68
N GLY A 621 31.43 -30.93 14.63
CA GLY A 621 30.55 -32.07 14.32
C GLY A 621 29.17 -31.69 13.78
N LEU A 622 28.77 -30.42 13.91
CA LEU A 622 27.52 -29.92 13.35
C LEU A 622 27.57 -29.72 11.84
N ALA A 623 28.77 -29.71 11.24
CA ALA A 623 28.93 -29.70 9.78
C ALA A 623 28.83 -31.11 9.15
N THR A 624 28.60 -32.14 9.96
CA THR A 624 28.48 -33.54 9.48
C THR A 624 27.31 -34.27 10.15
N ASP A 625 26.33 -33.55 10.70
CA ASP A 625 25.19 -34.12 11.41
C ASP A 625 23.95 -34.37 10.55
N GLY A 626 23.98 -33.89 9.28
CA GLY A 626 22.89 -34.06 8.30
C GLY A 626 21.67 -33.21 8.58
N LYS A 627 21.79 -32.09 9.30
CA LYS A 627 20.67 -31.21 9.69
C LYS A 627 20.84 -29.81 9.12
N ASP A 628 19.89 -29.35 8.34
CA ASP A 628 19.91 -28.01 7.71
C ASP A 628 19.96 -26.82 8.67
N GLY A 629 19.58 -26.99 9.93
CA GLY A 629 19.49 -25.91 10.92
C GLY A 629 20.75 -25.75 11.80
N THR A 630 21.72 -26.62 11.66
CA THR A 630 22.98 -26.66 12.41
C THR A 630 24.16 -26.21 11.56
N ARG A 631 25.26 -25.81 12.18
CA ARG A 631 26.47 -25.40 11.44
C ARG A 631 27.72 -25.44 12.31
N TRP A 632 28.88 -25.59 11.68
CA TRP A 632 30.14 -25.19 12.26
C TRP A 632 30.45 -23.73 11.91
N ALA A 633 31.10 -23.00 12.84
CA ALA A 633 31.65 -21.68 12.54
C ALA A 633 33.02 -21.51 13.22
N SER A 634 34.01 -21.02 12.47
CA SER A 634 35.38 -20.74 12.96
C SER A 634 35.48 -19.39 13.65
N ASP A 635 36.61 -19.12 14.31
CA ASP A 635 37.03 -17.77 14.65
C ASP A 635 37.24 -16.90 13.38
N TRP A 636 37.24 -15.57 13.56
CA TRP A 636 37.30 -14.59 12.47
C TRP A 636 38.74 -14.29 12.02
N SER A 637 39.49 -15.33 11.68
CA SER A 637 40.90 -15.22 11.23
C SER A 637 41.20 -16.18 10.09
N ASP A 638 42.24 -15.88 9.33
CA ASP A 638 42.81 -16.71 8.29
C ASP A 638 44.23 -17.15 8.71
N PRO A 639 44.67 -18.39 8.39
CA PRO A 639 43.89 -19.49 7.86
C PRO A 639 43.11 -20.26 8.95
N GLN A 640 42.14 -21.06 8.52
CA GLN A 640 41.41 -22.03 9.36
C GLN A 640 41.34 -23.38 8.67
N TRP A 641 40.99 -24.44 9.40
CA TRP A 641 40.68 -25.74 8.79
C TRP A 641 39.59 -26.47 9.55
N ILE A 642 38.87 -27.34 8.84
CA ILE A 642 37.94 -28.34 9.39
C ILE A 642 38.26 -29.70 8.71
N GLN A 643 38.27 -30.81 9.49
CA GLN A 643 38.58 -32.13 8.96
C GLN A 643 37.66 -33.20 9.54
N VAL A 644 37.41 -34.24 8.72
CA VAL A 644 36.58 -35.39 9.06
C VAL A 644 37.47 -36.66 9.05
N ASP A 645 37.38 -37.51 10.07
CA ASP A 645 37.95 -38.87 10.12
C ASP A 645 36.91 -39.89 9.70
N LEU A 646 37.01 -40.50 8.56
CA LEU A 646 36.12 -41.53 8.02
C LEU A 646 36.29 -42.90 8.71
N GLY A 647 37.24 -43.01 9.66
CA GLY A 647 37.57 -44.21 10.44
C GLY A 647 38.44 -45.22 9.73
N ALA A 648 38.45 -45.26 8.41
CA ALA A 648 39.29 -46.09 7.55
C ALA A 648 39.38 -45.46 6.16
N PRO A 649 40.35 -45.77 5.34
CA PRO A 649 40.41 -45.36 3.95
C PRO A 649 39.10 -45.77 3.22
N LYS A 650 38.40 -44.78 2.63
CA LYS A 650 37.17 -44.93 1.88
C LYS A 650 37.32 -44.34 0.50
N PRO A 651 36.66 -44.95 -0.54
CA PRO A 651 36.56 -44.26 -1.83
C PRO A 651 35.74 -42.97 -1.66
N ILE A 652 36.20 -41.90 -2.28
CA ILE A 652 35.58 -40.57 -2.27
C ILE A 652 35.36 -40.17 -3.75
N ARG A 653 34.10 -39.94 -4.12
CA ARG A 653 33.70 -39.56 -5.48
C ARG A 653 33.30 -38.12 -5.60
N THR A 654 32.58 -37.61 -4.57
CA THR A 654 32.09 -36.23 -4.56
C THR A 654 32.17 -35.67 -3.15
N LEU A 655 32.50 -34.39 -3.05
CA LEU A 655 32.34 -33.61 -1.84
C LEU A 655 31.27 -32.55 -2.13
N GLN A 656 30.41 -32.30 -1.15
CA GLN A 656 29.47 -31.18 -1.19
C GLN A 656 29.64 -30.32 0.06
N LEU A 657 29.92 -29.05 -0.14
CA LEU A 657 30.07 -28.06 0.90
C LEU A 657 28.84 -27.15 0.85
N VAL A 658 28.06 -27.14 1.93
CA VAL A 658 26.91 -26.23 2.04
C VAL A 658 27.31 -25.12 2.99
N TRP A 659 27.61 -23.95 2.43
CA TRP A 659 28.07 -22.79 3.18
C TRP A 659 26.90 -22.03 3.82
N ASP A 660 27.18 -21.45 4.99
CA ASP A 660 26.40 -20.35 5.55
C ASP A 660 26.79 -19.02 4.89
N ALA A 661 26.26 -17.89 5.32
CA ALA A 661 26.63 -16.56 4.85
C ALA A 661 28.13 -16.25 4.97
N ALA A 662 28.84 -16.88 5.91
CA ALA A 662 30.27 -16.76 6.14
C ALA A 662 31.01 -17.90 5.43
N TYR A 663 31.48 -17.68 4.21
CA TYR A 663 32.08 -18.68 3.34
C TYR A 663 33.56 -18.45 3.06
N ALA A 664 34.21 -19.46 2.50
CA ALA A 664 35.61 -19.35 2.00
C ALA A 664 35.63 -18.87 0.55
N LYS A 665 36.34 -17.77 0.30
CA LYS A 665 36.70 -17.31 -1.05
C LYS A 665 37.82 -18.15 -1.63
N SER A 666 38.78 -18.57 -0.77
CA SER A 666 39.90 -19.41 -1.19
C SER A 666 40.07 -20.56 -0.20
N TYR A 667 40.15 -21.78 -0.74
CA TYR A 667 40.34 -22.99 0.07
C TYR A 667 40.91 -24.14 -0.76
N GLU A 668 41.47 -25.12 -0.06
CA GLU A 668 41.93 -26.39 -0.60
C GLU A 668 41.16 -27.54 0.05
N VAL A 669 40.83 -28.56 -0.75
CA VAL A 669 40.44 -29.87 -0.23
C VAL A 669 41.68 -30.75 -0.17
N GLN A 670 41.98 -31.23 1.01
CA GLN A 670 43.15 -32.08 1.27
C GLN A 670 42.70 -33.43 1.84
N VAL A 671 43.45 -34.47 1.49
CA VAL A 671 43.23 -35.83 1.97
C VAL A 671 44.48 -36.43 2.60
N SER A 672 44.32 -37.34 3.54
CA SER A 672 45.40 -38.03 4.23
C SER A 672 44.95 -39.42 4.71
N ASP A 673 45.87 -40.37 4.79
CA ASP A 673 45.58 -41.69 5.39
C ASP A 673 46.02 -41.75 6.88
N ASP A 674 46.96 -40.91 7.28
CA ASP A 674 47.51 -40.89 8.67
C ASP A 674 47.17 -39.65 9.48
N GLY A 675 46.48 -38.65 8.88
CA GLY A 675 46.10 -37.37 9.50
C GLY A 675 47.27 -36.38 9.64
N ASN A 676 48.47 -36.73 9.18
CA ASN A 676 49.67 -35.90 9.27
C ASN A 676 50.18 -35.46 7.90
N ASN A 677 50.21 -36.40 6.98
CA ASN A 677 50.70 -36.17 5.60
C ASN A 677 49.52 -35.84 4.69
N TRP A 678 49.38 -34.57 4.27
CA TRP A 678 48.26 -34.08 3.50
C TRP A 678 48.60 -33.90 2.03
N ARG A 679 47.66 -34.29 1.18
CA ARG A 679 47.73 -34.13 -0.28
C ARG A 679 46.52 -33.34 -0.75
N THR A 680 46.72 -32.21 -1.42
CA THR A 680 45.67 -31.41 -2.03
C THR A 680 45.09 -32.12 -3.26
N ILE A 681 43.79 -32.21 -3.32
CA ILE A 681 43.03 -32.80 -4.44
C ILE A 681 42.14 -31.78 -5.17
N HIS A 682 41.87 -30.64 -4.56
CA HIS A 682 41.12 -29.53 -5.18
C HIS A 682 41.59 -28.22 -4.58
N THR A 683 41.57 -27.15 -5.38
CA THR A 683 41.84 -25.78 -4.97
C THR A 683 40.86 -24.83 -5.65
N THR A 684 40.31 -23.89 -4.90
CA THR A 684 39.55 -22.77 -5.44
C THR A 684 40.04 -21.44 -4.86
N THR A 685 39.96 -20.36 -5.65
CA THR A 685 40.23 -18.97 -5.25
C THR A 685 39.08 -18.04 -5.55
N THR A 686 37.98 -18.59 -6.00
CA THR A 686 36.75 -17.87 -6.47
C THR A 686 35.50 -18.38 -5.81
N GLY A 687 35.58 -18.95 -4.62
CA GLY A 687 34.39 -19.36 -3.85
C GLY A 687 33.42 -18.21 -3.67
N ASN A 688 32.17 -18.47 -3.84
CA ASN A 688 31.05 -17.51 -3.81
C ASN A 688 29.99 -17.79 -2.73
N GLY A 689 30.20 -18.86 -1.93
CA GLY A 689 29.23 -19.34 -0.94
C GLY A 689 28.19 -20.29 -1.53
N ASP A 690 27.06 -20.47 -0.81
CA ASP A 690 25.98 -21.39 -1.14
C ASP A 690 26.40 -22.86 -1.16
N VAL A 691 26.60 -23.48 -2.34
CA VAL A 691 26.95 -24.89 -2.46
C VAL A 691 28.09 -25.10 -3.42
N ASP A 692 29.17 -25.70 -2.93
CA ASP A 692 30.24 -26.22 -3.80
C ASP A 692 30.12 -27.73 -3.93
N THR A 693 29.97 -28.23 -5.15
CA THR A 693 30.00 -29.66 -5.46
C THR A 693 31.29 -30.00 -6.19
N ILE A 694 32.15 -30.75 -5.56
CA ILE A 694 33.53 -31.06 -6.01
C ILE A 694 33.64 -32.52 -6.37
N ASN A 695 33.89 -32.82 -7.63
CA ASN A 695 34.16 -34.17 -8.08
C ASN A 695 35.57 -34.60 -7.62
N ALA A 696 35.64 -35.76 -7.02
CA ALA A 696 36.91 -36.37 -6.56
C ALA A 696 36.99 -37.80 -7.06
N SER A 697 38.18 -38.30 -7.23
CA SER A 697 38.43 -39.71 -7.56
C SER A 697 39.63 -40.16 -6.74
N THR A 698 39.38 -40.43 -5.45
CA THR A 698 40.47 -40.74 -4.50
C THR A 698 39.99 -41.70 -3.41
N THR A 699 40.93 -42.26 -2.67
CA THR A 699 40.69 -43.06 -1.47
C THR A 699 41.50 -42.43 -0.35
N ALA A 700 40.89 -42.18 0.80
CA ALA A 700 41.57 -41.65 1.98
C ALA A 700 40.74 -41.90 3.26
N ARG A 701 41.37 -41.83 4.41
CA ARG A 701 40.74 -41.87 5.71
C ARG A 701 40.36 -40.50 6.23
N HIS A 702 41.20 -39.50 6.06
CA HIS A 702 40.97 -38.12 6.52
C HIS A 702 40.72 -37.17 5.35
N VAL A 703 39.75 -36.30 5.51
CA VAL A 703 39.44 -35.23 4.54
C VAL A 703 39.41 -33.90 5.29
N ARG A 704 40.15 -32.91 4.77
CA ARG A 704 40.26 -31.58 5.37
C ARG A 704 39.95 -30.50 4.35
N LEU A 705 39.24 -29.50 4.79
CA LEU A 705 39.19 -28.18 4.13
C LEU A 705 40.22 -27.28 4.79
N ASN A 706 41.20 -26.82 4.04
CA ASN A 706 42.16 -25.82 4.44
C ASN A 706 41.73 -24.48 3.86
N LEU A 707 41.26 -23.57 4.69
CA LEU A 707 40.55 -22.36 4.34
C LEU A 707 41.47 -21.17 4.47
N THR A 708 41.87 -20.56 3.36
CA THR A 708 42.98 -19.61 3.26
C THR A 708 42.57 -18.15 3.10
N ALA A 709 41.35 -17.88 2.62
CA ALA A 709 40.80 -16.54 2.54
C ALA A 709 39.30 -16.53 2.71
N ARG A 710 38.79 -15.68 3.59
CA ARG A 710 37.39 -15.46 3.85
C ARG A 710 36.69 -14.68 2.73
N GLY A 711 35.42 -14.98 2.44
CA GLY A 711 34.59 -14.24 1.52
C GLY A 711 33.89 -13.03 2.15
N THR A 712 33.88 -12.97 3.48
CA THR A 712 33.18 -11.94 4.27
C THR A 712 34.06 -11.45 5.43
N GLY A 713 33.58 -10.49 6.20
CA GLY A 713 34.24 -10.00 7.43
C GLY A 713 34.16 -10.97 8.60
N TRP A 714 33.31 -12.01 8.52
CA TRP A 714 33.18 -13.06 9.56
C TRP A 714 34.19 -14.18 9.36
N GLY A 715 34.10 -15.26 10.17
CA GLY A 715 34.91 -16.46 10.00
C GLY A 715 34.50 -17.30 8.81
N TYR A 716 34.61 -18.62 8.96
CA TYR A 716 34.08 -19.61 8.00
C TYR A 716 32.96 -20.37 8.67
N SER A 717 31.89 -20.68 7.94
CA SER A 717 30.75 -21.41 8.46
C SER A 717 30.17 -22.37 7.43
N LEU A 718 29.98 -23.62 7.84
CA LEU A 718 29.41 -24.70 7.03
C LEU A 718 28.18 -25.29 7.69
N HIS A 719 27.07 -25.34 6.97
CA HIS A 719 25.91 -26.14 7.37
C HIS A 719 26.18 -27.63 7.17
N GLU A 720 26.83 -28.00 6.04
CA GLU A 720 27.15 -29.40 5.80
C GLU A 720 28.48 -29.56 5.05
N PHE A 721 29.26 -30.51 5.49
CA PHE A 721 30.46 -31.01 4.84
C PHE A 721 30.19 -32.48 4.41
N GLY A 722 29.49 -32.64 3.31
CA GLY A 722 29.16 -33.96 2.76
C GLY A 722 30.33 -34.60 2.00
N ILE A 723 30.61 -35.88 2.24
CA ILE A 723 31.59 -36.68 1.52
C ILE A 723 30.90 -37.93 1.03
N TYR A 724 30.88 -38.14 -0.29
CA TYR A 724 30.09 -39.19 -0.93
C TYR A 724 31.00 -40.25 -1.61
N SER A 725 30.61 -41.53 -1.42
CA SER A 725 31.30 -42.69 -2.00
C SER A 725 30.60 -43.26 -3.23
#